data_b4733657e3505360ed467b5de5fa54fc
#
_entry.id   b4733657e3505360ed467b5de5fa54fc
#
_cell.length_a   1.000
_cell.length_b   1.000
_cell.length_c   1.000
_cell.angle_alpha   90.00
_cell.angle_beta   90.00
_cell.angle_gamma   90.00
#
_symmetry.space_group_name_H-M   'P 1'
#
loop_
_entity.id
_entity.type
_entity.pdbx_description
1 polymer ?
#
loop_
_entity_poly.entity_id
_entity_poly.type
_entity_poly.pdbx_seq_one_letter_code
_entity_poly.pdbx_strand_id
1 'polypeptide(L)'
;MEKTAFETAHMAALNPQQKAAVAAVDGLVLLLAVPGSGKTTVLITRLGYMTEVCGIAPESILTMTYTVAATQEMRARFAARFGDAEAARMEFRTINGVAARIIALYSRMYGRTPPDLLQSESETTPLLLQLWQSINHEYAAESTLKELRTAITYIKNMCLTDAELDELETDLENLPALYRAYQQALRARHKMDYDDQLCFALQILNGAPAVAAAFRKRYRYFCVDESQDTSRVQHEIIRVLAQQSGNLFMVGDEDQSIYGFRAAYPQALMDFEKTYPGARVLLMEENYRSREPILAAANRFVARNRYRRPKTIAPTQGAGEPIRAVEVRRRADQLAFLFAEAQHCEVETAVLFRNHESALPIIDLCERRGVPYGCKAVEQTFFTNKIVRDVADIFALAARPDDADTFLRCYFKFGVPVTRAQALYAAGQARQHGQGCWTALINEDSIRPRTRAAMAEVAAGLARLPRMAADDAVRFLTDQLGYGRYLDKNGMDRAKLAVLEMLGAQEPTPRRLLRRLAELRTIVQEHVTPPGCKFLLSTIHSAKGLEYDRVILLDVLDGILPAKPELCCRTPAETRQYEEDRRLFYVAMTRARQELVLFDCTAERSSFAQEVLSGLPGHRSRPDAAPAGHRPAPAAARKPLPPVDMASITAVGARVRHAVFGPGTVESAEGGRVTVRFAAGTRTLDARVVADRHLLWPE
;
A
#
# COMPACT_ATOMS: atom_id res chain seq x y z
N MET A 1 23.93 -13.38 -39.70
CA MET A 1 24.72 -14.53 -39.16
C MET A 1 24.01 -15.84 -39.47
N GLU A 2 24.76 -16.94 -39.72
CA GLU A 2 24.22 -18.31 -39.84
C GLU A 2 23.58 -18.73 -38.51
N LYS A 3 22.40 -19.38 -38.55
CA LYS A 3 21.65 -19.79 -37.35
C LYS A 3 22.48 -20.60 -36.37
N THR A 4 23.24 -21.63 -36.86
CA THR A 4 24.08 -22.49 -36.03
C THR A 4 25.19 -21.68 -35.32
N ALA A 5 25.78 -20.71 -36.03
CA ALA A 5 26.81 -19.83 -35.45
C ALA A 5 26.24 -18.93 -34.35
N PHE A 6 25.03 -18.40 -34.56
CA PHE A 6 24.34 -17.62 -33.54
C PHE A 6 23.98 -18.46 -32.30
N GLU A 7 23.44 -19.67 -32.50
CA GLU A 7 23.11 -20.59 -31.42
C GLU A 7 24.33 -20.92 -30.57
N THR A 8 25.49 -21.18 -31.23
CA THR A 8 26.75 -21.44 -30.51
C THR A 8 27.26 -20.23 -29.76
N ALA A 9 27.22 -19.04 -30.37
CA ALA A 9 27.77 -17.82 -29.76
C ALA A 9 26.87 -17.23 -28.64
N HIS A 10 25.54 -17.29 -28.81
CA HIS A 10 24.62 -16.54 -28.00
C HIS A 10 23.58 -17.37 -27.23
N MET A 11 23.38 -18.65 -27.59
CA MET A 11 22.35 -19.51 -27.00
C MET A 11 22.93 -20.77 -26.31
N ALA A 12 24.24 -20.97 -26.29
CA ALA A 12 24.83 -22.17 -25.70
C ALA A 12 24.47 -22.34 -24.20
N ALA A 13 24.47 -21.25 -23.45
CA ALA A 13 24.13 -21.25 -22.01
C ALA A 13 22.64 -21.22 -21.72
N LEU A 14 21.76 -21.12 -22.71
CA LEU A 14 20.33 -21.07 -22.52
C LEU A 14 19.73 -22.47 -22.37
N ASN A 15 18.77 -22.64 -21.49
CA ASN A 15 17.98 -23.86 -21.34
C ASN A 15 17.00 -24.06 -22.52
N PRO A 16 16.33 -25.22 -22.65
CA PRO A 16 15.37 -25.46 -23.73
C PRO A 16 14.20 -24.49 -23.76
N GLN A 17 13.65 -24.10 -22.63
CA GLN A 17 12.54 -23.13 -22.54
C GLN A 17 12.97 -21.75 -23.00
N GLN A 18 14.16 -21.30 -22.60
CA GLN A 18 14.74 -20.04 -23.03
C GLN A 18 15.02 -20.02 -24.54
N LYS A 19 15.57 -21.12 -25.06
CA LYS A 19 15.81 -21.28 -26.52
C LYS A 19 14.54 -21.24 -27.33
N ALA A 20 13.49 -21.91 -26.85
CA ALA A 20 12.17 -21.89 -27.48
C ALA A 20 11.58 -20.47 -27.51
N ALA A 21 11.73 -19.70 -26.41
CA ALA A 21 11.27 -18.33 -26.33
C ALA A 21 12.06 -17.39 -27.28
N VAL A 22 13.37 -17.56 -27.42
CA VAL A 22 14.19 -16.81 -28.39
C VAL A 22 13.75 -17.11 -29.83
N ALA A 23 13.53 -18.38 -30.19
CA ALA A 23 13.16 -18.82 -31.53
C ALA A 23 11.72 -18.51 -31.93
N ALA A 24 10.83 -18.17 -30.97
CA ALA A 24 9.42 -17.83 -31.24
C ALA A 24 9.27 -16.42 -31.83
N VAL A 25 9.78 -16.17 -33.06
CA VAL A 25 9.87 -14.84 -33.68
C VAL A 25 8.51 -14.31 -34.11
N ASP A 26 7.74 -15.12 -34.82
CA ASP A 26 6.46 -14.70 -35.40
C ASP A 26 5.30 -15.14 -34.54
N GLY A 27 4.21 -14.38 -34.61
CA GLY A 27 2.94 -14.67 -33.97
C GLY A 27 2.73 -13.92 -32.65
N LEU A 28 1.61 -14.23 -32.01
CA LEU A 28 1.19 -13.67 -30.71
C LEU A 28 1.69 -14.61 -29.62
N VAL A 29 2.62 -14.14 -28.80
CA VAL A 29 3.30 -14.97 -27.80
C VAL A 29 3.28 -14.28 -26.43
N LEU A 30 2.84 -15.00 -25.43
CA LEU A 30 3.02 -14.65 -24.02
C LEU A 30 4.10 -15.57 -23.42
N LEU A 31 5.15 -14.98 -22.89
CA LEU A 31 6.18 -15.67 -22.12
C LEU A 31 5.92 -15.43 -20.63
N LEU A 32 5.43 -16.44 -19.93
CA LEU A 32 5.32 -16.44 -18.49
C LEU A 32 6.65 -16.88 -17.88
N ALA A 33 7.30 -15.99 -17.18
CA ALA A 33 8.68 -16.17 -16.76
C ALA A 33 8.81 -15.89 -15.25
N VAL A 34 9.07 -16.95 -14.47
CA VAL A 34 9.23 -16.87 -13.02
C VAL A 34 10.37 -15.93 -12.59
N PRO A 35 10.42 -15.45 -11.33
CA PRO A 35 11.54 -14.67 -10.84
C PRO A 35 12.87 -15.37 -11.10
N GLY A 36 13.91 -14.62 -11.48
CA GLY A 36 15.24 -15.18 -11.68
C GLY A 36 15.41 -16.15 -12.86
N SER A 37 14.43 -16.26 -13.77
CA SER A 37 14.49 -17.14 -14.94
C SER A 37 15.24 -16.57 -16.16
N GLY A 38 15.80 -15.36 -16.04
CA GLY A 38 16.57 -14.73 -17.12
C GLY A 38 15.71 -14.02 -18.17
N LYS A 39 14.54 -13.48 -17.82
CA LYS A 39 13.63 -12.73 -18.72
C LYS A 39 14.36 -11.77 -19.64
N THR A 40 15.15 -10.85 -19.07
CA THR A 40 15.89 -9.84 -19.83
C THR A 40 16.92 -10.46 -20.76
N THR A 41 17.62 -11.50 -20.33
CA THR A 41 18.62 -12.22 -21.16
C THR A 41 17.93 -12.85 -22.38
N VAL A 42 16.78 -13.48 -22.19
CA VAL A 42 15.99 -14.06 -23.29
C VAL A 42 15.52 -13.00 -24.25
N LEU A 43 14.96 -11.89 -23.74
CA LEU A 43 14.46 -10.80 -24.58
C LEU A 43 15.58 -10.17 -25.39
N ILE A 44 16.73 -9.87 -24.80
CA ILE A 44 17.91 -9.34 -25.50
C ILE A 44 18.43 -10.31 -26.56
N THR A 45 18.55 -11.61 -26.23
CA THR A 45 18.99 -12.62 -27.17
C THR A 45 18.02 -12.80 -28.34
N ARG A 46 16.71 -12.75 -28.05
CA ARG A 46 15.67 -12.77 -29.07
C ARG A 46 15.79 -11.61 -30.04
N LEU A 47 15.98 -10.37 -29.54
CA LEU A 47 16.16 -9.20 -30.41
C LEU A 47 17.37 -9.37 -31.33
N GLY A 48 18.51 -9.88 -30.83
CA GLY A 48 19.65 -10.21 -31.66
C GLY A 48 19.36 -11.32 -32.67
N TYR A 49 18.65 -12.37 -32.28
CA TYR A 49 18.24 -13.44 -33.19
C TYR A 49 17.35 -12.93 -34.33
N MET A 50 16.41 -12.03 -34.02
CA MET A 50 15.54 -11.41 -35.01
C MET A 50 16.31 -10.58 -36.02
N THR A 51 17.31 -9.82 -35.59
CA THR A 51 18.10 -8.95 -36.49
C THR A 51 19.16 -9.70 -37.26
N GLU A 52 19.96 -10.54 -36.60
CA GLU A 52 21.14 -11.16 -37.18
C GLU A 52 20.83 -12.45 -37.94
N VAL A 53 19.86 -13.25 -37.49
CA VAL A 53 19.51 -14.54 -38.10
C VAL A 53 18.32 -14.43 -39.02
N CYS A 54 17.23 -13.75 -38.56
CA CYS A 54 16.02 -13.63 -39.35
C CYS A 54 16.07 -12.44 -40.34
N GLY A 55 17.07 -11.57 -40.27
CA GLY A 55 17.22 -10.40 -41.14
C GLY A 55 16.13 -9.34 -40.98
N ILE A 56 15.50 -9.29 -39.80
CA ILE A 56 14.47 -8.32 -39.51
C ILE A 56 15.14 -6.97 -39.23
N ALA A 57 14.71 -5.94 -39.95
CA ALA A 57 15.23 -4.58 -39.78
C ALA A 57 15.02 -4.08 -38.34
N PRO A 58 16.09 -3.65 -37.61
CA PRO A 58 16.00 -3.21 -36.22
C PRO A 58 14.95 -2.12 -36.01
N GLU A 59 14.78 -1.20 -36.97
CA GLU A 59 13.84 -0.08 -36.92
C GLU A 59 12.37 -0.54 -36.97
N SER A 60 12.11 -1.78 -37.40
CA SER A 60 10.78 -2.38 -37.47
C SER A 60 10.36 -3.07 -36.17
N ILE A 61 11.24 -3.11 -35.17
CA ILE A 61 11.01 -3.72 -33.85
C ILE A 61 10.80 -2.61 -32.83
N LEU A 62 9.65 -2.62 -32.14
CA LEU A 62 9.38 -1.72 -31.01
C LEU A 62 9.39 -2.50 -29.71
N THR A 63 10.39 -2.21 -28.87
CA THR A 63 10.52 -2.82 -27.54
C THR A 63 10.05 -1.83 -26.48
N MET A 64 9.07 -2.24 -25.70
CA MET A 64 8.39 -1.42 -24.69
C MET A 64 8.69 -1.92 -23.29
N THR A 65 8.99 -0.98 -22.38
CA THR A 65 9.24 -1.24 -20.96
C THR A 65 8.38 -0.33 -20.09
N TYR A 66 8.31 -0.64 -18.80
CA TYR A 66 7.53 0.15 -17.84
C TYR A 66 8.23 1.45 -17.42
N THR A 67 9.57 1.46 -17.26
CA THR A 67 10.33 2.61 -16.76
C THR A 67 11.42 3.07 -17.73
N VAL A 68 11.81 4.35 -17.60
CA VAL A 68 12.94 4.91 -18.36
C VAL A 68 14.24 4.20 -18.02
N ALA A 69 14.47 3.88 -16.75
CA ALA A 69 15.66 3.15 -16.30
C ALA A 69 15.75 1.76 -16.96
N ALA A 70 14.65 1.01 -16.99
CA ALA A 70 14.60 -0.30 -17.67
C ALA A 70 14.86 -0.16 -19.19
N THR A 71 14.35 0.91 -19.82
CA THR A 71 14.62 1.20 -21.24
C THR A 71 16.10 1.42 -21.50
N GLN A 72 16.78 2.20 -20.65
CA GLN A 72 18.21 2.50 -20.76
C GLN A 72 19.05 1.25 -20.50
N GLU A 73 18.72 0.50 -19.46
CA GLU A 73 19.40 -0.74 -19.12
C GLU A 73 19.30 -1.78 -20.25
N MET A 74 18.10 -1.95 -20.82
CA MET A 74 17.88 -2.89 -21.91
C MET A 74 18.68 -2.49 -23.15
N ARG A 75 18.71 -1.20 -23.50
CA ARG A 75 19.55 -0.68 -24.59
C ARG A 75 21.03 -0.94 -24.34
N ALA A 76 21.54 -0.66 -23.13
CA ALA A 76 22.93 -0.87 -22.76
C ALA A 76 23.32 -2.36 -22.83
N ARG A 77 22.46 -3.26 -22.32
CA ARG A 77 22.68 -4.71 -22.38
C ARG A 77 22.65 -5.23 -23.83
N PHE A 78 21.78 -4.68 -24.69
CA PHE A 78 21.77 -5.02 -26.11
C PHE A 78 23.03 -4.53 -26.80
N ALA A 79 23.46 -3.29 -26.57
CA ALA A 79 24.69 -2.71 -27.12
C ALA A 79 25.93 -3.49 -26.71
N ALA A 80 26.04 -3.88 -25.44
CA ALA A 80 27.16 -4.68 -24.94
C ALA A 80 27.28 -6.06 -25.62
N ARG A 81 26.15 -6.60 -26.13
CA ARG A 81 26.14 -7.94 -26.73
C ARG A 81 26.18 -7.95 -28.26
N PHE A 82 25.56 -6.96 -28.90
CA PHE A 82 25.36 -6.89 -30.36
C PHE A 82 25.95 -5.63 -31.00
N GLY A 83 26.58 -4.76 -30.21
CA GLY A 83 27.25 -3.54 -30.67
C GLY A 83 26.37 -2.29 -30.65
N ASP A 84 27.03 -1.13 -30.48
CA ASP A 84 26.38 0.18 -30.36
C ASP A 84 25.66 0.60 -31.66
N ALA A 85 26.21 0.24 -32.83
CA ALA A 85 25.61 0.57 -34.11
C ALA A 85 24.19 -0.05 -34.28
N GLU A 86 24.05 -1.34 -33.95
CA GLU A 86 22.76 -2.02 -33.99
C GLU A 86 21.82 -1.51 -32.88
N ALA A 87 22.33 -1.25 -31.67
CA ALA A 87 21.55 -0.69 -30.57
C ALA A 87 21.01 0.72 -30.87
N ALA A 88 21.72 1.53 -31.66
CA ALA A 88 21.29 2.85 -32.08
C ALA A 88 20.10 2.78 -33.08
N ARG A 89 19.99 1.70 -33.84
CA ARG A 89 18.91 1.46 -34.81
C ARG A 89 17.64 0.88 -34.13
N MET A 90 17.79 0.21 -32.99
CA MET A 90 16.68 -0.37 -32.23
C MET A 90 15.84 0.68 -31.51
N GLU A 91 14.54 0.46 -31.48
CA GLU A 91 13.61 1.34 -30.77
C GLU A 91 13.26 0.74 -29.40
N PHE A 92 13.87 1.29 -28.33
CA PHE A 92 13.52 1.00 -26.95
C PHE A 92 12.82 2.19 -26.34
N ARG A 93 11.60 2.01 -25.83
CA ARG A 93 10.79 3.09 -25.22
C ARG A 93 9.96 2.63 -24.05
N THR A 94 9.60 3.57 -23.18
CA THR A 94 8.47 3.35 -22.28
C THR A 94 7.14 3.42 -23.05
N ILE A 95 6.09 2.79 -22.53
CA ILE A 95 4.75 2.85 -23.16
C ILE A 95 4.26 4.30 -23.24
N ASN A 96 4.48 5.12 -22.20
CA ASN A 96 4.20 6.56 -22.23
C ASN A 96 5.00 7.29 -23.33
N GLY A 97 6.26 6.91 -23.56
CA GLY A 97 7.06 7.44 -24.65
C GLY A 97 6.51 7.08 -26.04
N VAL A 98 5.86 5.92 -26.18
CA VAL A 98 5.12 5.54 -27.41
C VAL A 98 3.86 6.40 -27.54
N ALA A 99 3.10 6.60 -26.46
CA ALA A 99 1.92 7.46 -26.45
C ALA A 99 2.27 8.91 -26.87
N ALA A 100 3.35 9.47 -26.36
CA ALA A 100 3.84 10.79 -26.76
C ALA A 100 4.11 10.86 -28.29
N ARG A 101 4.72 9.81 -28.87
CA ARG A 101 4.94 9.75 -30.34
C ARG A 101 3.67 9.65 -31.15
N ILE A 102 2.66 8.92 -30.66
CA ILE A 102 1.35 8.84 -31.30
C ILE A 102 0.73 10.22 -31.37
N ILE A 103 0.71 10.96 -30.26
CA ILE A 103 0.19 12.33 -30.18
C ILE A 103 0.97 13.25 -31.11
N ALA A 104 2.30 13.20 -31.09
CA ALA A 104 3.14 14.04 -31.94
C ALA A 104 2.94 13.75 -33.44
N LEU A 105 2.73 12.49 -33.82
CA LEU A 105 2.41 12.13 -35.20
C LEU A 105 1.03 12.65 -35.64
N TYR A 106 0.02 12.48 -34.77
CA TYR A 106 -1.32 13.02 -34.99
C TYR A 106 -1.29 14.55 -35.17
N SER A 107 -0.58 15.25 -34.29
CA SER A 107 -0.42 16.69 -34.32
C SER A 107 0.17 17.16 -35.66
N ARG A 108 1.22 16.49 -36.14
CA ARG A 108 1.83 16.82 -37.45
C ARG A 108 0.93 16.52 -38.61
N MET A 109 0.20 15.40 -38.62
CA MET A 109 -0.67 14.98 -39.72
C MET A 109 -1.91 15.85 -39.85
N TYR A 110 -2.45 16.36 -38.73
CA TYR A 110 -3.71 17.09 -38.71
C TYR A 110 -3.58 18.56 -38.34
N GLY A 111 -2.36 19.08 -38.17
CA GLY A 111 -2.10 20.49 -37.81
C GLY A 111 -2.69 20.88 -36.45
N ARG A 112 -2.70 19.94 -35.49
CA ARG A 112 -3.24 20.17 -34.15
C ARG A 112 -2.13 20.44 -33.16
N THR A 113 -2.32 21.40 -32.24
CA THR A 113 -1.43 21.58 -31.11
C THR A 113 -1.87 20.66 -29.97
N PRO A 114 -1.01 19.76 -29.47
CA PRO A 114 -1.36 18.93 -28.33
C PRO A 114 -1.40 19.77 -27.04
N PRO A 115 -2.18 19.35 -26.03
CA PRO A 115 -2.10 19.95 -24.70
C PRO A 115 -0.68 19.83 -24.13
N ASP A 116 -0.25 20.83 -23.33
CA ASP A 116 1.03 20.77 -22.63
C ASP A 116 1.01 19.73 -21.50
N LEU A 117 2.08 18.98 -21.39
CA LEU A 117 2.21 17.96 -20.36
C LEU A 117 2.60 18.59 -19.00
N LEU A 118 1.83 18.33 -17.96
CA LEU A 118 2.19 18.62 -16.58
C LEU A 118 3.28 17.63 -16.14
N GLN A 119 4.45 18.15 -15.78
CA GLN A 119 5.62 17.31 -15.52
C GLN A 119 5.87 17.06 -14.04
N SER A 120 5.26 17.85 -13.14
CA SER A 120 5.53 17.77 -11.72
C SER A 120 4.26 17.83 -10.86
N GLU A 121 4.36 17.23 -9.68
CA GLU A 121 3.31 17.32 -8.67
C GLU A 121 3.10 18.75 -8.15
N SER A 122 4.12 19.60 -8.22
CA SER A 122 4.00 21.02 -7.84
C SER A 122 3.00 21.78 -8.69
N GLU A 123 2.76 21.34 -9.93
CA GLU A 123 1.76 21.93 -10.82
C GLU A 123 0.33 21.40 -10.55
N THR A 124 0.21 20.13 -10.18
CA THR A 124 -1.09 19.50 -9.95
C THR A 124 -1.63 19.70 -8.54
N THR A 125 -0.76 19.80 -7.51
CA THR A 125 -1.14 19.94 -6.10
C THR A 125 -2.03 21.15 -5.83
N PRO A 126 -1.70 22.38 -6.29
CA PRO A 126 -2.54 23.54 -6.05
C PRO A 126 -3.92 23.40 -6.69
N LEU A 127 -3.99 22.80 -7.87
CA LEU A 127 -5.25 22.56 -8.55
C LEU A 127 -6.13 21.57 -7.78
N LEU A 128 -5.57 20.45 -7.33
CA LEU A 128 -6.33 19.45 -6.55
C LEU A 128 -6.79 20.01 -5.22
N LEU A 129 -5.96 20.82 -4.52
CA LEU A 129 -6.36 21.51 -3.29
C LEU A 129 -7.53 22.46 -3.52
N GLN A 130 -7.48 23.26 -4.58
CA GLN A 130 -8.55 24.19 -4.93
C GLN A 130 -9.86 23.44 -5.23
N LEU A 131 -9.81 22.36 -6.02
CA LEU A 131 -10.98 21.56 -6.36
C LEU A 131 -11.55 20.85 -5.15
N TRP A 132 -10.71 20.27 -4.30
CA TRP A 132 -11.16 19.65 -3.05
C TRP A 132 -11.90 20.66 -2.16
N GLN A 133 -11.30 21.83 -1.93
CA GLN A 133 -11.90 22.87 -1.11
C GLN A 133 -13.22 23.39 -1.69
N SER A 134 -13.31 23.51 -3.02
CA SER A 134 -14.53 24.02 -3.67
C SER A 134 -15.69 23.04 -3.64
N ILE A 135 -15.41 21.73 -3.65
CA ILE A 135 -16.43 20.67 -3.73
C ILE A 135 -16.79 20.14 -2.34
N ASN A 136 -15.81 19.91 -1.47
CA ASN A 136 -16.01 19.32 -0.14
C ASN A 136 -16.07 20.38 0.98
N HIS A 137 -15.80 21.67 0.67
CA HIS A 137 -15.83 22.79 1.63
C HIS A 137 -14.90 22.61 2.85
N GLU A 138 -13.83 21.82 2.68
CA GLU A 138 -12.81 21.55 3.71
C GLU A 138 -11.41 21.54 3.12
N TYR A 139 -10.38 21.61 3.99
CA TYR A 139 -8.99 21.49 3.56
C TYR A 139 -8.55 20.02 3.49
N ALA A 140 -8.02 19.61 2.34
CA ALA A 140 -7.44 18.28 2.19
C ALA A 140 -6.12 18.14 2.96
N ALA A 141 -5.97 17.01 3.67
CA ALA A 141 -4.68 16.60 4.16
C ALA A 141 -3.78 16.13 2.98
N GLU A 142 -2.47 16.12 3.16
CA GLU A 142 -1.53 15.63 2.15
C GLU A 142 -1.80 14.16 1.78
N SER A 143 -2.18 13.33 2.77
CA SER A 143 -2.61 11.94 2.54
C SER A 143 -3.84 11.86 1.62
N THR A 144 -4.86 12.69 1.88
CA THR A 144 -6.08 12.75 1.07
C THR A 144 -5.79 13.15 -0.38
N LEU A 145 -4.87 14.10 -0.59
CA LEU A 145 -4.44 14.48 -1.94
C LEU A 145 -3.68 13.37 -2.65
N LYS A 146 -2.86 12.59 -1.92
CA LYS A 146 -2.17 11.42 -2.46
C LYS A 146 -3.18 10.34 -2.85
N GLU A 147 -4.18 10.08 -2.02
CA GLU A 147 -5.27 9.15 -2.30
C GLU A 147 -6.09 9.61 -3.52
N LEU A 148 -6.42 10.90 -3.60
CA LEU A 148 -7.14 11.47 -4.75
C LEU A 148 -6.34 11.32 -6.05
N ARG A 149 -5.03 11.58 -6.05
CA ARG A 149 -4.18 11.33 -7.22
C ARG A 149 -4.17 9.86 -7.62
N THR A 150 -4.04 8.96 -6.65
CA THR A 150 -4.08 7.51 -6.90
C THR A 150 -5.40 7.10 -7.52
N ALA A 151 -6.53 7.63 -7.02
CA ALA A 151 -7.85 7.37 -7.59
C ALA A 151 -8.00 7.92 -9.01
N ILE A 152 -7.52 9.13 -9.30
CA ILE A 152 -7.52 9.71 -10.65
C ILE A 152 -6.69 8.86 -11.62
N THR A 153 -5.50 8.44 -11.20
CA THR A 153 -4.65 7.52 -11.99
C THR A 153 -5.37 6.21 -12.25
N TYR A 154 -6.02 5.62 -11.24
CA TYR A 154 -6.78 4.38 -11.38
C TYR A 154 -7.92 4.53 -12.40
N ILE A 155 -8.74 5.58 -12.27
CA ILE A 155 -9.88 5.83 -13.18
C ILE A 155 -9.41 5.89 -14.63
N LYS A 156 -8.36 6.67 -14.93
CA LYS A 156 -7.82 6.84 -16.27
C LYS A 156 -7.19 5.56 -16.81
N ASN A 157 -6.33 4.93 -16.04
CA ASN A 157 -5.58 3.76 -16.46
C ASN A 157 -6.44 2.50 -16.58
N MET A 158 -7.55 2.42 -15.83
CA MET A 158 -8.54 1.36 -15.96
C MET A 158 -9.60 1.64 -17.03
N CYS A 159 -9.54 2.80 -17.70
CA CYS A 159 -10.51 3.24 -18.71
C CYS A 159 -11.96 3.14 -18.18
N LEU A 160 -12.20 3.60 -16.94
CA LEU A 160 -13.55 3.52 -16.38
C LEU A 160 -14.52 4.41 -17.16
N THR A 161 -15.69 3.88 -17.44
CA THR A 161 -16.81 4.65 -17.96
C THR A 161 -17.43 5.54 -16.88
N ASP A 162 -18.25 6.52 -17.28
CA ASP A 162 -18.94 7.40 -16.32
C ASP A 162 -19.83 6.59 -15.34
N ALA A 163 -20.45 5.50 -15.79
CA ALA A 163 -21.26 4.62 -14.94
C ALA A 163 -20.40 3.86 -13.93
N GLU A 164 -19.27 3.27 -14.37
CA GLU A 164 -18.34 2.57 -13.49
C GLU A 164 -17.68 3.53 -12.48
N LEU A 165 -17.47 4.79 -12.85
CA LEU A 165 -16.96 5.82 -11.97
C LEU A 165 -17.97 6.18 -10.87
N ASP A 166 -19.25 6.30 -11.21
CA ASP A 166 -20.31 6.64 -10.27
C ASP A 166 -20.60 5.47 -9.29
N GLU A 167 -20.29 4.23 -9.67
CA GLU A 167 -20.41 3.01 -8.84
C GLU A 167 -19.12 2.65 -8.09
N LEU A 168 -18.04 3.41 -8.26
CA LEU A 168 -16.75 3.08 -7.65
C LEU A 168 -16.78 3.22 -6.13
N GLU A 169 -16.63 2.11 -5.42
CA GLU A 169 -16.49 2.10 -3.96
C GLU A 169 -15.19 2.78 -3.53
N THR A 170 -15.28 3.85 -2.73
CA THR A 170 -14.14 4.64 -2.27
C THR A 170 -14.47 5.38 -0.97
N ASP A 171 -13.44 5.60 -0.15
CA ASP A 171 -13.53 6.45 1.04
C ASP A 171 -13.38 7.96 0.72
N LEU A 172 -13.11 8.30 -0.55
CA LEU A 172 -12.99 9.69 -0.98
C LEU A 172 -14.36 10.30 -1.28
N GLU A 173 -14.76 11.28 -0.48
CA GLU A 173 -16.01 12.00 -0.69
C GLU A 173 -16.04 12.71 -2.04
N ASN A 174 -17.17 12.61 -2.75
CA ASN A 174 -17.42 13.27 -4.04
C ASN A 174 -16.38 12.98 -5.14
N LEU A 175 -15.72 11.80 -5.12
CA LEU A 175 -14.69 11.44 -6.10
C LEU A 175 -15.13 11.62 -7.57
N PRO A 176 -16.35 11.21 -8.02
CA PRO A 176 -16.79 11.44 -9.39
C PRO A 176 -16.85 12.92 -9.78
N ALA A 177 -17.33 13.78 -8.88
CA ALA A 177 -17.39 15.23 -9.10
C ALA A 177 -15.99 15.84 -9.17
N LEU A 178 -15.10 15.45 -8.26
CA LEU A 178 -13.69 15.87 -8.22
C LEU A 178 -12.96 15.48 -9.51
N TYR A 179 -13.13 14.24 -9.97
CA TYR A 179 -12.50 13.76 -11.21
C TYR A 179 -12.98 14.56 -12.43
N ARG A 180 -14.31 14.75 -12.58
CA ARG A 180 -14.88 15.52 -13.70
C ARG A 180 -14.40 16.98 -13.67
N ALA A 181 -14.37 17.60 -12.50
CA ALA A 181 -13.86 18.96 -12.31
C ALA A 181 -12.36 19.07 -12.64
N TYR A 182 -11.56 18.07 -12.25
CA TYR A 182 -10.14 18.00 -12.60
C TYR A 182 -9.93 17.90 -14.12
N GLN A 183 -10.67 17.02 -14.80
CA GLN A 183 -10.61 16.89 -16.25
C GLN A 183 -11.04 18.19 -16.97
N GLN A 184 -12.09 18.86 -16.49
CA GLN A 184 -12.53 20.14 -17.03
C GLN A 184 -11.46 21.23 -16.83
N ALA A 185 -10.84 21.28 -15.66
CA ALA A 185 -9.79 22.25 -15.35
C ALA A 185 -8.54 22.06 -16.21
N LEU A 186 -8.14 20.83 -16.51
CA LEU A 186 -7.04 20.53 -17.42
C LEU A 186 -7.37 20.96 -18.85
N ARG A 187 -8.57 20.63 -19.35
CA ARG A 187 -9.04 21.02 -20.71
C ARG A 187 -9.07 22.56 -20.87
N ALA A 188 -9.61 23.27 -19.87
CA ALA A 188 -9.69 24.74 -19.90
C ALA A 188 -8.32 25.42 -19.93
N ARG A 189 -7.29 24.76 -19.37
CA ARG A 189 -5.90 25.24 -19.36
C ARG A 189 -5.05 24.73 -20.51
N HIS A 190 -5.63 23.94 -21.40
CA HIS A 190 -4.93 23.23 -22.48
C HIS A 190 -3.75 22.39 -21.95
N LYS A 191 -3.98 21.67 -20.84
CA LYS A 191 -2.99 20.83 -20.15
C LYS A 191 -3.43 19.36 -20.18
N MET A 192 -2.46 18.46 -20.03
CA MET A 192 -2.68 17.02 -19.81
C MET A 192 -1.67 16.52 -18.78
N ASP A 193 -2.01 15.49 -18.01
CA ASP A 193 -1.07 14.72 -17.21
C ASP A 193 -0.57 13.48 -17.95
N TYR A 194 0.32 12.69 -17.32
CA TYR A 194 0.88 11.48 -17.93
C TYR A 194 -0.16 10.40 -18.20
N ASP A 195 -1.24 10.34 -17.42
CA ASP A 195 -2.33 9.38 -17.62
C ASP A 195 -3.24 9.83 -18.76
N ASP A 196 -3.51 11.14 -18.90
CA ASP A 196 -4.20 11.70 -20.08
C ASP A 196 -3.44 11.43 -21.37
N GLN A 197 -2.11 11.46 -21.33
CA GLN A 197 -1.28 11.15 -22.50
C GLN A 197 -1.56 9.74 -23.05
N LEU A 198 -1.74 8.76 -22.17
CA LEU A 198 -2.14 7.39 -22.56
C LEU A 198 -3.55 7.36 -23.12
N CYS A 199 -4.51 8.00 -22.45
CA CYS A 199 -5.90 8.06 -22.88
C CYS A 199 -6.03 8.74 -24.26
N PHE A 200 -5.34 9.86 -24.48
CA PHE A 200 -5.35 10.56 -25.78
C PHE A 200 -4.70 9.72 -26.87
N ALA A 201 -3.59 9.03 -26.56
CA ALA A 201 -2.97 8.13 -27.55
C ALA A 201 -3.93 7.01 -27.98
N LEU A 202 -4.65 6.40 -27.04
CA LEU A 202 -5.66 5.38 -27.34
C LEU A 202 -6.82 5.95 -28.17
N GLN A 203 -7.33 7.13 -27.81
CA GLN A 203 -8.39 7.81 -28.56
C GLN A 203 -7.93 8.13 -30.00
N ILE A 204 -6.71 8.60 -30.19
CA ILE A 204 -6.12 8.89 -31.50
C ILE A 204 -6.02 7.61 -32.34
N LEU A 205 -5.52 6.51 -31.73
CA LEU A 205 -5.39 5.23 -32.45
C LEU A 205 -6.73 4.68 -32.91
N ASN A 206 -7.79 4.88 -32.14
CA ASN A 206 -9.16 4.46 -32.49
C ASN A 206 -9.87 5.42 -33.44
N GLY A 207 -9.65 6.74 -33.32
CA GLY A 207 -10.34 7.77 -34.05
C GLY A 207 -9.62 8.28 -35.30
N ALA A 208 -8.32 7.99 -35.47
CA ALA A 208 -7.51 8.42 -36.61
C ALA A 208 -6.78 7.24 -37.28
N PRO A 209 -7.45 6.44 -38.09
CA PRO A 209 -6.89 5.23 -38.71
C PRO A 209 -5.57 5.44 -39.45
N ALA A 210 -5.37 6.62 -40.05
CA ALA A 210 -4.12 6.95 -40.75
C ALA A 210 -2.91 7.02 -39.82
N VAL A 211 -3.07 7.47 -38.55
CA VAL A 211 -2.02 7.48 -37.54
C VAL A 211 -1.68 6.03 -37.15
N ALA A 212 -2.70 5.22 -36.88
CA ALA A 212 -2.50 3.81 -36.54
C ALA A 212 -1.80 3.04 -37.68
N ALA A 213 -2.21 3.30 -38.95
CA ALA A 213 -1.60 2.70 -40.11
C ALA A 213 -0.12 3.11 -40.28
N ALA A 214 0.23 4.38 -40.02
CA ALA A 214 1.61 4.86 -40.08
C ALA A 214 2.51 4.16 -39.03
N PHE A 215 1.99 3.98 -37.83
CA PHE A 215 2.72 3.22 -36.77
C PHE A 215 2.91 1.76 -37.16
N ARG A 216 1.86 1.08 -37.65
CA ARG A 216 1.91 -0.32 -38.10
C ARG A 216 2.84 -0.54 -39.31
N LYS A 217 2.91 0.45 -40.22
CA LYS A 217 3.84 0.42 -41.33
C LYS A 217 5.29 0.48 -40.87
N ARG A 218 5.56 1.25 -39.78
CA ARG A 218 6.90 1.39 -39.22
C ARG A 218 7.29 0.17 -38.40
N TYR A 219 6.40 -0.27 -37.47
CA TYR A 219 6.69 -1.35 -36.56
C TYR A 219 5.90 -2.61 -36.91
N ARG A 220 6.62 -3.67 -37.19
CA ARG A 220 6.06 -4.97 -37.53
C ARG A 220 6.11 -5.96 -36.37
N TYR A 221 6.99 -5.71 -35.40
CA TYR A 221 7.20 -6.55 -34.22
C TYR A 221 7.13 -5.70 -32.97
N PHE A 222 6.38 -6.20 -31.98
CA PHE A 222 6.18 -5.55 -30.70
C PHE A 222 6.67 -6.48 -29.59
N CYS A 223 7.59 -5.99 -28.77
CA CYS A 223 8.06 -6.68 -27.57
C CYS A 223 7.69 -5.86 -26.35
N VAL A 224 7.13 -6.50 -25.31
CA VAL A 224 6.70 -5.83 -24.06
C VAL A 224 7.32 -6.58 -22.89
N ASP A 225 8.13 -5.88 -22.09
CA ASP A 225 8.71 -6.41 -20.86
C ASP A 225 7.88 -5.98 -19.64
N GLU A 226 7.93 -6.77 -18.56
CA GLU A 226 7.22 -6.55 -17.31
C GLU A 226 5.70 -6.28 -17.53
N SER A 227 5.09 -7.05 -18.46
CA SER A 227 3.71 -6.83 -18.89
C SER A 227 2.65 -6.98 -17.79
N GLN A 228 2.96 -7.62 -16.66
CA GLN A 228 2.10 -7.71 -15.49
C GLN A 228 1.91 -6.36 -14.75
N ASP A 229 2.79 -5.38 -15.00
CA ASP A 229 2.70 -4.03 -14.40
C ASP A 229 2.00 -3.02 -15.32
N THR A 230 1.67 -3.45 -16.53
CA THR A 230 1.01 -2.63 -17.55
C THR A 230 -0.46 -2.42 -17.20
N SER A 231 -0.95 -1.19 -17.33
CA SER A 231 -2.35 -0.82 -17.07
C SER A 231 -3.28 -1.22 -18.23
N ARG A 232 -4.60 -1.20 -17.98
CA ARG A 232 -5.60 -1.55 -19.00
C ARG A 232 -5.49 -0.65 -20.24
N VAL A 233 -5.36 0.67 -20.08
CA VAL A 233 -5.18 1.61 -21.21
C VAL A 233 -3.91 1.30 -22.00
N GLN A 234 -2.84 0.92 -21.34
CA GLN A 234 -1.59 0.55 -22.00
C GLN A 234 -1.72 -0.77 -22.77
N HIS A 235 -2.40 -1.77 -22.22
CA HIS A 235 -2.71 -3.02 -22.93
C HIS A 235 -3.57 -2.77 -24.17
N GLU A 236 -4.55 -1.86 -24.09
CA GLU A 236 -5.39 -1.49 -25.24
C GLU A 236 -4.57 -0.78 -26.35
N ILE A 237 -3.64 0.12 -25.99
CA ILE A 237 -2.70 0.72 -26.94
C ILE A 237 -1.90 -0.36 -27.67
N ILE A 238 -1.30 -1.29 -26.90
CA ILE A 238 -0.53 -2.41 -27.46
C ILE A 238 -1.39 -3.27 -28.38
N ARG A 239 -2.61 -3.60 -27.95
CA ARG A 239 -3.57 -4.39 -28.74
C ARG A 239 -3.87 -3.74 -30.08
N VAL A 240 -4.21 -2.45 -30.10
CA VAL A 240 -4.51 -1.72 -31.34
C VAL A 240 -3.29 -1.67 -32.25
N LEU A 241 -2.09 -1.50 -31.73
CA LEU A 241 -0.86 -1.47 -32.51
C LEU A 241 -0.52 -2.83 -33.10
N ALA A 242 -0.60 -3.91 -32.31
CA ALA A 242 -0.17 -5.26 -32.71
C ALA A 242 -1.21 -6.01 -33.54
N GLN A 243 -2.49 -5.61 -33.53
CA GLN A 243 -3.62 -6.34 -34.10
C GLN A 243 -3.45 -6.74 -35.57
N GLN A 244 -2.80 -5.91 -36.39
CA GLN A 244 -2.65 -6.20 -37.84
C GLN A 244 -1.31 -6.88 -38.14
N SER A 245 -0.26 -6.63 -37.38
CA SER A 245 1.05 -7.28 -37.60
C SER A 245 1.01 -8.76 -37.18
N GLY A 246 0.18 -9.09 -36.22
CA GLY A 246 0.13 -10.42 -35.62
C GLY A 246 1.41 -10.83 -34.89
N ASN A 247 2.36 -9.91 -34.67
CA ASN A 247 3.66 -10.19 -34.05
C ASN A 247 3.80 -9.42 -32.75
N LEU A 248 3.39 -10.06 -31.66
CA LEU A 248 3.46 -9.54 -30.30
C LEU A 248 4.15 -10.56 -29.42
N PHE A 249 5.20 -10.13 -28.72
CA PHE A 249 5.89 -10.91 -27.71
C PHE A 249 5.79 -10.18 -26.35
N MET A 250 4.94 -10.67 -25.46
CA MET A 250 4.80 -10.16 -24.11
C MET A 250 5.56 -11.05 -23.12
N VAL A 251 6.32 -10.43 -22.23
CA VAL A 251 7.01 -11.10 -21.14
C VAL A 251 6.48 -10.60 -19.82
N GLY A 252 6.13 -11.50 -18.92
CA GLY A 252 5.61 -11.13 -17.62
C GLY A 252 5.46 -12.29 -16.65
N ASP A 253 5.07 -11.95 -15.43
CA ASP A 253 4.74 -12.89 -14.37
C ASP A 253 3.65 -12.25 -13.48
N GLU A 254 2.42 -12.73 -13.59
CA GLU A 254 1.31 -12.21 -12.81
C GLU A 254 1.52 -12.33 -11.29
N ASP A 255 2.32 -13.31 -10.83
CA ASP A 255 2.70 -13.44 -9.43
C ASP A 255 3.66 -12.33 -8.95
N GLN A 256 4.24 -11.56 -9.87
CA GLN A 256 5.06 -10.37 -9.58
C GLN A 256 4.33 -9.05 -9.81
N SER A 257 3.02 -9.06 -10.06
CA SER A 257 2.22 -7.83 -10.18
C SER A 257 1.94 -7.25 -8.79
N ILE A 258 2.63 -6.14 -8.49
CA ILE A 258 2.58 -5.46 -7.18
C ILE A 258 2.30 -3.95 -7.30
N TYR A 259 1.88 -3.47 -8.46
CA TYR A 259 1.56 -2.07 -8.73
C TYR A 259 0.07 -1.84 -8.98
N GLY A 260 -0.82 -2.62 -8.32
CA GLY A 260 -2.26 -2.45 -8.41
C GLY A 260 -2.71 -1.02 -8.04
N PHE A 261 -2.04 -0.38 -7.06
CA PHE A 261 -2.28 1.02 -6.72
C PHE A 261 -1.93 2.03 -7.85
N ARG A 262 -1.19 1.59 -8.89
CA ARG A 262 -0.95 2.32 -10.15
C ARG A 262 -1.78 1.77 -11.30
N ALA A 263 -2.85 1.06 -10.99
CA ALA A 263 -3.74 0.42 -11.96
C ALA A 263 -3.06 -0.64 -12.85
N ALA A 264 -2.05 -1.35 -12.35
CA ALA A 264 -1.54 -2.55 -13.01
C ALA A 264 -2.68 -3.55 -13.24
N TYR A 265 -2.73 -4.15 -14.43
CA TYR A 265 -3.82 -5.01 -14.87
C TYR A 265 -3.33 -6.41 -15.26
N PRO A 266 -2.92 -7.24 -14.28
CA PRO A 266 -2.41 -8.59 -14.54
C PRO A 266 -3.45 -9.52 -15.18
N GLN A 267 -4.74 -9.15 -15.11
CA GLN A 267 -5.82 -9.89 -15.77
C GLN A 267 -5.59 -10.01 -17.28
N ALA A 268 -4.90 -9.06 -17.90
CA ALA A 268 -4.54 -9.13 -19.32
C ALA A 268 -3.66 -10.35 -19.65
N LEU A 269 -2.77 -10.78 -18.71
CA LEU A 269 -1.97 -11.99 -18.88
C LEU A 269 -2.83 -13.24 -18.69
N MET A 270 -3.78 -13.19 -17.76
CA MET A 270 -4.72 -14.30 -17.52
C MET A 270 -5.62 -14.54 -18.73
N ASP A 271 -6.12 -13.46 -19.36
CA ASP A 271 -7.04 -13.50 -20.49
C ASP A 271 -6.34 -13.38 -21.85
N PHE A 272 -5.01 -13.58 -21.92
CA PHE A 272 -4.21 -13.34 -23.12
C PHE A 272 -4.75 -14.11 -24.35
N GLU A 273 -5.03 -15.41 -24.22
CA GLU A 273 -5.53 -16.25 -25.31
C GLU A 273 -6.96 -15.89 -25.72
N LYS A 274 -7.76 -15.31 -24.80
CA LYS A 274 -9.09 -14.77 -25.13
C LYS A 274 -8.98 -13.47 -25.91
N THR A 275 -8.03 -12.60 -25.51
CA THR A 275 -7.79 -11.30 -26.18
C THR A 275 -7.12 -11.48 -27.54
N TYR A 276 -6.26 -12.51 -27.65
CA TYR A 276 -5.48 -12.82 -28.85
C TYR A 276 -5.71 -14.29 -29.27
N PRO A 277 -6.81 -14.58 -30.01
CA PRO A 277 -7.09 -15.95 -30.47
C PRO A 277 -5.93 -16.53 -31.29
N GLY A 278 -5.54 -17.78 -31.00
CA GLY A 278 -4.41 -18.43 -31.63
C GLY A 278 -3.03 -18.07 -31.05
N ALA A 279 -2.99 -17.30 -29.99
CA ALA A 279 -1.77 -16.99 -29.28
C ALA A 279 -1.14 -18.23 -28.62
N ARG A 280 0.18 -18.19 -28.48
CA ARG A 280 0.96 -19.22 -27.80
C ARG A 280 1.40 -18.72 -26.42
N VAL A 281 1.28 -19.57 -25.42
CA VAL A 281 1.83 -19.31 -24.07
C VAL A 281 3.06 -20.20 -23.87
N LEU A 282 4.20 -19.57 -23.60
CA LEU A 282 5.45 -20.24 -23.27
C LEU A 282 5.76 -20.03 -21.80
N LEU A 283 6.45 -21.00 -21.18
CA LEU A 283 6.84 -20.96 -19.78
C LEU A 283 8.35 -20.91 -19.65
N MET A 284 8.85 -20.16 -18.66
CA MET A 284 10.22 -20.22 -18.18
C MET A 284 10.18 -20.42 -16.66
N GLU A 285 10.42 -21.65 -16.21
CA GLU A 285 10.20 -22.10 -14.85
C GLU A 285 11.48 -22.32 -14.04
N GLU A 286 12.65 -22.36 -14.69
CA GLU A 286 13.92 -22.50 -13.99
C GLU A 286 14.39 -21.18 -13.39
N ASN A 287 14.72 -21.20 -12.09
CA ASN A 287 15.24 -20.05 -11.37
C ASN A 287 16.75 -20.20 -11.15
N TYR A 288 17.50 -19.22 -11.65
CA TYR A 288 18.97 -19.15 -11.57
C TYR A 288 19.48 -18.23 -10.45
N ARG A 289 18.58 -17.70 -9.63
CA ARG A 289 18.90 -16.71 -8.59
C ARG A 289 19.01 -17.32 -7.20
N SER A 290 17.94 -17.94 -6.74
CA SER A 290 17.74 -18.25 -5.32
C SER A 290 17.99 -19.73 -5.04
N ARG A 291 18.40 -20.03 -3.80
CA ARG A 291 18.54 -21.40 -3.28
C ARG A 291 17.18 -22.10 -3.13
N GLU A 292 17.22 -23.43 -3.20
CA GLU A 292 16.04 -24.31 -3.18
C GLU A 292 15.09 -24.05 -1.97
N PRO A 293 15.54 -23.91 -0.70
CA PRO A 293 14.62 -23.70 0.42
C PRO A 293 13.78 -22.44 0.28
N ILE A 294 14.35 -21.35 -0.25
CA ILE A 294 13.64 -20.09 -0.49
C ILE A 294 12.57 -20.28 -1.55
N LEU A 295 12.91 -20.96 -2.67
CA LEU A 295 11.98 -21.18 -3.77
C LEU A 295 10.85 -22.14 -3.38
N ALA A 296 11.16 -23.20 -2.64
CA ALA A 296 10.17 -24.15 -2.13
C ALA A 296 9.14 -23.46 -1.24
N ALA A 297 9.59 -22.57 -0.35
CA ALA A 297 8.70 -21.77 0.48
C ALA A 297 7.87 -20.75 -0.33
N ALA A 298 8.50 -20.04 -1.26
CA ALA A 298 7.85 -19.07 -2.13
C ALA A 298 6.77 -19.73 -3.02
N ASN A 299 7.06 -20.90 -3.60
CA ASN A 299 6.11 -21.69 -4.39
C ASN A 299 4.87 -22.06 -3.56
N ARG A 300 5.07 -22.63 -2.37
CA ARG A 300 3.95 -23.02 -1.49
C ARG A 300 3.12 -21.79 -1.11
N PHE A 301 3.76 -20.68 -0.83
CA PHE A 301 3.11 -19.45 -0.40
C PHE A 301 2.26 -18.82 -1.51
N VAL A 302 2.83 -18.59 -2.70
CA VAL A 302 2.11 -17.93 -3.80
C VAL A 302 1.02 -18.82 -4.42
N ALA A 303 1.15 -20.14 -4.33
CA ALA A 303 0.17 -21.10 -4.86
C ALA A 303 -1.24 -20.96 -4.25
N ARG A 304 -1.39 -20.28 -3.11
CA ARG A 304 -2.70 -20.02 -2.48
C ARG A 304 -3.49 -18.90 -3.13
N ASN A 305 -2.86 -18.05 -3.94
CA ASN A 305 -3.57 -17.05 -4.72
C ASN A 305 -4.46 -17.72 -5.76
N ARG A 306 -5.68 -17.22 -5.93
CA ARG A 306 -6.70 -17.76 -6.85
C ARG A 306 -6.51 -17.24 -8.27
N TYR A 307 -6.11 -15.97 -8.40
CA TYR A 307 -5.94 -15.29 -9.69
C TYR A 307 -4.49 -15.42 -10.17
N ARG A 308 -4.13 -16.63 -10.62
CA ARG A 308 -2.81 -16.94 -11.19
C ARG A 308 -2.89 -18.11 -12.20
N ARG A 309 -1.90 -18.18 -13.08
CA ARG A 309 -1.71 -19.35 -13.97
C ARG A 309 -0.87 -20.42 -13.24
N PRO A 310 -1.20 -21.70 -13.39
CA PRO A 310 -0.39 -22.78 -12.83
C PRO A 310 1.04 -22.76 -13.40
N LYS A 311 2.01 -22.61 -12.54
CA LYS A 311 3.45 -22.70 -12.85
C LYS A 311 4.24 -23.03 -11.59
N THR A 312 5.41 -23.62 -11.74
CA THR A 312 6.26 -24.05 -10.63
C THR A 312 7.67 -23.51 -10.85
N ILE A 313 8.28 -22.91 -9.82
CA ILE A 313 9.67 -22.49 -9.91
C ILE A 313 10.57 -23.68 -9.63
N ALA A 314 11.40 -24.05 -10.59
CA ALA A 314 12.41 -25.10 -10.46
C ALA A 314 13.75 -24.48 -10.03
N PRO A 315 14.36 -24.90 -8.91
CA PRO A 315 15.64 -24.38 -8.47
C PRO A 315 16.79 -24.94 -9.32
N THR A 316 17.75 -24.09 -9.68
CA THR A 316 18.99 -24.50 -10.35
C THR A 316 20.24 -24.31 -9.46
N GLN A 317 20.13 -23.53 -8.38
CA GLN A 317 21.25 -23.20 -7.48
C GLN A 317 21.48 -24.27 -6.39
N GLY A 318 20.70 -25.35 -6.40
CA GLY A 318 20.83 -26.48 -5.47
C GLY A 318 20.41 -26.14 -4.03
N ALA A 319 20.73 -27.07 -3.13
CA ALA A 319 20.47 -26.95 -1.71
C ALA A 319 21.16 -25.71 -1.10
N GLY A 320 20.55 -25.13 -0.07
CA GLY A 320 21.06 -24.01 0.69
C GLY A 320 20.63 -24.13 2.15
N GLU A 321 21.02 -23.16 2.97
CA GLU A 321 20.56 -23.10 4.34
C GLU A 321 19.03 -22.90 4.40
N PRO A 322 18.37 -23.46 5.42
CA PRO A 322 16.96 -23.20 5.68
C PRO A 322 16.69 -21.72 5.85
N ILE A 323 15.44 -21.29 5.62
CA ILE A 323 15.01 -19.93 5.95
C ILE A 323 15.24 -19.72 7.45
N ARG A 324 15.95 -18.66 7.80
CA ARG A 324 16.27 -18.34 9.20
C ARG A 324 15.06 -17.68 9.87
N ALA A 325 14.48 -18.35 10.86
CA ALA A 325 13.47 -17.78 11.75
C ALA A 325 14.15 -17.10 12.94
N VAL A 326 13.80 -15.85 13.20
CA VAL A 326 14.28 -15.09 14.37
C VAL A 326 13.09 -14.86 15.29
N GLU A 327 13.08 -15.56 16.44
CA GLU A 327 12.02 -15.37 17.43
C GLU A 327 12.20 -14.03 18.16
N VAL A 328 11.15 -13.20 18.13
CA VAL A 328 11.08 -11.92 18.85
C VAL A 328 9.74 -11.82 19.58
N ARG A 329 9.70 -11.06 20.66
CA ARG A 329 8.45 -10.91 21.41
C ARG A 329 7.51 -9.91 20.74
N ARG A 330 8.02 -8.74 20.38
CA ARG A 330 7.25 -7.61 19.82
C ARG A 330 7.92 -7.05 18.58
N ARG A 331 7.19 -6.25 17.82
CA ARG A 331 7.69 -5.49 16.68
C ARG A 331 8.99 -4.73 16.98
N ALA A 332 9.05 -4.02 18.12
CA ALA A 332 10.22 -3.24 18.51
C ALA A 332 11.49 -4.08 18.72
N ASP A 333 11.36 -5.35 19.10
CA ASP A 333 12.50 -6.23 19.37
C ASP A 333 13.26 -6.60 18.08
N GLN A 334 12.63 -6.46 16.90
CA GLN A 334 13.30 -6.63 15.61
C GLN A 334 14.48 -5.67 15.44
N LEU A 335 14.41 -4.47 16.03
CA LEU A 335 15.44 -3.44 15.90
C LEU A 335 16.78 -3.87 16.49
N ALA A 336 16.78 -4.60 17.61
CA ALA A 336 18.02 -5.08 18.23
C ALA A 336 18.75 -6.05 17.32
N PHE A 337 18.02 -6.96 16.66
CA PHE A 337 18.58 -7.88 15.67
C PHE A 337 19.11 -7.12 14.44
N LEU A 338 18.31 -6.22 13.86
CA LEU A 338 18.71 -5.44 12.70
C LEU A 338 19.96 -4.59 12.97
N PHE A 339 20.04 -4.00 14.15
CA PHE A 339 21.21 -3.19 14.53
C PHE A 339 22.47 -4.04 14.68
N ALA A 340 22.36 -5.23 15.28
CA ALA A 340 23.48 -6.17 15.36
C ALA A 340 23.95 -6.62 13.97
N GLU A 341 23.03 -6.93 13.06
CA GLU A 341 23.35 -7.26 11.67
C GLU A 341 24.00 -6.07 10.93
N ALA A 342 23.53 -4.83 11.15
CA ALA A 342 24.13 -3.64 10.55
C ALA A 342 25.58 -3.42 10.97
N GLN A 343 25.91 -3.67 12.25
CA GLN A 343 27.26 -3.51 12.80
C GLN A 343 28.28 -4.48 12.20
N HIS A 344 27.83 -5.67 11.78
CA HIS A 344 28.68 -6.77 11.33
C HIS A 344 28.34 -7.24 9.91
N CYS A 345 27.82 -6.34 9.07
CA CYS A 345 27.33 -6.68 7.73
C CYS A 345 28.48 -6.95 6.74
N GLU A 346 28.81 -8.22 6.49
CA GLU A 346 29.88 -8.62 5.57
C GLU A 346 29.38 -8.97 4.15
N VAL A 347 28.11 -9.34 4.01
CA VAL A 347 27.48 -9.69 2.73
C VAL A 347 26.42 -8.66 2.36
N GLU A 348 26.10 -8.55 1.07
CA GLU A 348 25.04 -7.63 0.60
C GLU A 348 23.70 -8.02 1.18
N THR A 349 23.25 -7.25 2.18
CA THR A 349 22.05 -7.51 2.97
C THR A 349 21.02 -6.42 2.75
N ALA A 350 19.83 -6.80 2.28
CA ALA A 350 18.69 -5.89 2.18
C ALA A 350 17.67 -6.16 3.28
N VAL A 351 17.34 -5.12 4.03
CA VAL A 351 16.16 -5.11 4.91
C VAL A 351 14.99 -4.57 4.09
N LEU A 352 14.02 -5.43 3.81
CA LEU A 352 12.86 -5.09 2.99
C LEU A 352 11.62 -4.92 3.85
N PHE A 353 10.87 -3.84 3.61
CA PHE A 353 9.67 -3.48 4.35
C PHE A 353 8.56 -2.95 3.42
N ARG A 354 7.32 -2.98 3.93
CA ARG A 354 6.15 -2.52 3.17
C ARG A 354 6.07 -0.99 3.12
N ASN A 355 6.21 -0.33 4.25
CA ASN A 355 6.00 1.11 4.44
C ASN A 355 7.31 1.81 4.80
N HIS A 356 7.53 3.00 4.25
CA HIS A 356 8.76 3.78 4.48
C HIS A 356 9.04 4.06 5.96
N GLU A 357 8.00 4.28 6.77
CA GLU A 357 8.13 4.56 8.20
C GLU A 357 8.71 3.39 9.01
N SER A 358 8.62 2.15 8.50
CA SER A 358 9.23 0.98 9.15
C SER A 358 10.75 1.09 9.27
N ALA A 359 11.39 1.85 8.36
CA ALA A 359 12.83 2.07 8.42
C ALA A 359 13.27 3.14 9.42
N LEU A 360 12.37 4.05 9.83
CA LEU A 360 12.76 5.21 10.64
C LEU A 360 13.43 4.82 11.98
N PRO A 361 12.93 3.82 12.75
CA PRO A 361 13.58 3.43 14.00
C PRO A 361 14.98 2.86 13.82
N ILE A 362 15.23 2.05 12.77
CA ILE A 362 16.58 1.52 12.52
C ILE A 362 17.51 2.60 11.96
N ILE A 363 17.02 3.53 11.15
CA ILE A 363 17.76 4.71 10.69
C ILE A 363 18.18 5.55 11.90
N ASP A 364 17.24 5.87 12.81
CA ASP A 364 17.53 6.62 14.04
C ASP A 364 18.64 5.97 14.86
N LEU A 365 18.58 4.65 15.01
CA LEU A 365 19.56 3.90 15.79
C LEU A 365 20.95 3.88 15.13
N CYS A 366 21.00 3.69 13.81
CA CYS A 366 22.26 3.73 13.04
C CYS A 366 22.91 5.12 13.10
N GLU A 367 22.13 6.19 12.92
CA GLU A 367 22.60 7.57 13.02
C GLU A 367 23.17 7.90 14.41
N ARG A 368 22.48 7.51 15.47
CA ARG A 368 22.96 7.73 16.84
C ARG A 368 24.25 7.01 17.16
N ARG A 369 24.51 5.90 16.50
CA ARG A 369 25.65 5.03 16.77
C ARG A 369 26.75 5.12 15.71
N GLY A 370 26.53 5.91 14.65
CA GLY A 370 27.48 6.08 13.54
C GLY A 370 27.68 4.79 12.72
N VAL A 371 26.66 3.92 12.64
CA VAL A 371 26.70 2.70 11.84
C VAL A 371 26.27 3.02 10.41
N PRO A 372 27.07 2.69 9.38
CA PRO A 372 26.72 3.00 7.99
C PRO A 372 25.55 2.15 7.51
N TYR A 373 24.65 2.76 6.76
CA TYR A 373 23.54 2.08 6.07
C TYR A 373 23.32 2.72 4.69
N GLY A 374 22.75 1.96 3.78
CA GLY A 374 22.29 2.47 2.49
C GLY A 374 20.78 2.57 2.48
N CYS A 375 20.26 3.67 1.97
CA CYS A 375 18.83 3.86 1.81
C CYS A 375 18.55 4.70 0.57
N LYS A 376 17.61 4.28 -0.28
CA LYS A 376 17.01 5.18 -1.26
C LYS A 376 16.12 6.18 -0.52
N ALA A 377 15.88 7.35 -1.12
CA ALA A 377 15.08 8.41 -0.51
C ALA A 377 13.82 7.87 0.19
N VAL A 378 13.71 8.14 1.49
CA VAL A 378 12.52 7.79 2.29
C VAL A 378 11.46 8.86 2.05
N GLU A 379 10.26 8.46 1.70
CA GLU A 379 9.13 9.40 1.59
C GLU A 379 8.90 10.13 2.91
N GLN A 380 8.70 11.45 2.85
CA GLN A 380 8.50 12.29 4.02
C GLN A 380 7.05 12.31 4.54
N THR A 381 6.17 11.52 3.93
CA THR A 381 4.74 11.46 4.27
C THR A 381 4.47 11.09 5.73
N PHE A 382 5.38 10.36 6.39
CA PHE A 382 5.28 10.10 7.83
C PHE A 382 5.27 11.39 8.65
N PHE A 383 6.22 12.30 8.40
CA PHE A 383 6.39 13.53 9.19
C PHE A 383 5.26 14.55 8.95
N THR A 384 4.58 14.47 7.82
CA THR A 384 3.43 15.33 7.47
C THR A 384 2.07 14.66 7.74
N ASN A 385 2.09 13.39 8.18
CA ASN A 385 0.87 12.63 8.46
C ASN A 385 0.05 13.27 9.58
N LYS A 386 -1.28 13.22 9.46
CA LYS A 386 -2.22 13.80 10.41
C LYS A 386 -2.00 13.26 11.84
N ILE A 387 -1.78 11.95 12.01
CA ILE A 387 -1.58 11.34 13.34
C ILE A 387 -0.30 11.87 13.99
N VAL A 388 0.79 11.98 13.24
CA VAL A 388 2.06 12.50 13.74
C VAL A 388 1.94 13.98 14.10
N ARG A 389 1.24 14.76 13.29
CA ARG A 389 0.92 16.17 13.59
C ARG A 389 0.02 16.31 14.81
N ASP A 390 -0.99 15.45 14.94
CA ASP A 390 -1.88 15.46 16.10
C ASP A 390 -1.12 15.20 17.39
N VAL A 391 -0.22 14.21 17.40
CA VAL A 391 0.66 13.92 18.57
C VAL A 391 1.57 15.11 18.86
N ALA A 392 2.14 15.72 17.83
CA ALA A 392 2.98 16.91 18.00
C ALA A 392 2.19 18.10 18.58
N ASP A 393 1.00 18.38 18.06
CA ASP A 393 0.12 19.42 18.57
C ASP A 393 -0.29 19.16 20.03
N ILE A 394 -0.65 17.92 20.37
CA ILE A 394 -1.02 17.55 21.74
C ILE A 394 0.16 17.71 22.71
N PHE A 395 1.35 17.31 22.32
CA PHE A 395 2.56 17.51 23.13
C PHE A 395 2.92 18.98 23.26
N ALA A 396 2.72 19.78 22.21
CA ALA A 396 2.90 21.24 22.26
C ALA A 396 1.89 21.91 23.20
N LEU A 397 0.62 21.52 23.12
CA LEU A 397 -0.44 21.99 24.03
C LEU A 397 -0.19 21.61 25.48
N ALA A 398 0.32 20.39 25.72
CA ALA A 398 0.72 19.95 27.07
C ALA A 398 1.84 20.79 27.67
N ALA A 399 2.77 21.27 26.84
CA ALA A 399 3.87 22.16 27.25
C ALA A 399 3.44 23.64 27.40
N ARG A 400 2.42 24.06 26.62
CA ARG A 400 1.84 25.42 26.67
C ARG A 400 0.31 25.36 26.69
N PRO A 401 -0.28 25.19 27.90
CA PRO A 401 -1.73 25.01 28.05
C PRO A 401 -2.58 26.21 27.61
N ASP A 402 -1.97 27.38 27.44
CA ASP A 402 -2.54 28.65 27.00
C ASP A 402 -2.45 28.86 25.48
N ASP A 403 -1.84 27.95 24.71
CA ASP A 403 -1.78 28.04 23.25
C ASP A 403 -3.16 27.78 22.62
N ALA A 404 -3.90 28.89 22.41
CA ALA A 404 -5.25 28.88 21.91
C ALA A 404 -5.38 28.23 20.51
N ASP A 405 -4.40 28.46 19.62
CA ASP A 405 -4.47 27.95 18.25
C ASP A 405 -4.23 26.45 18.22
N THR A 406 -3.27 25.96 19.00
CA THR A 406 -3.02 24.51 19.15
C THR A 406 -4.20 23.83 19.86
N PHE A 407 -4.80 24.45 20.87
CA PHE A 407 -5.99 23.94 21.52
C PHE A 407 -7.15 23.74 20.54
N LEU A 408 -7.43 24.71 19.67
CA LEU A 408 -8.50 24.63 18.67
C LEU A 408 -8.30 23.50 17.66
N ARG A 409 -7.05 23.02 17.44
CA ARG A 409 -6.76 21.84 16.61
C ARG A 409 -6.90 20.52 17.36
N CYS A 410 -6.93 20.54 18.71
CA CYS A 410 -6.84 19.31 19.53
C CYS A 410 -8.07 19.01 20.39
N TYR A 411 -8.87 20.00 20.80
CA TYR A 411 -9.89 19.87 21.87
C TYR A 411 -10.87 18.70 21.68
N PHE A 412 -11.22 18.35 20.45
CA PHE A 412 -12.19 17.30 20.12
C PHE A 412 -11.61 15.88 20.08
N LYS A 413 -10.29 15.72 20.27
CA LYS A 413 -9.56 14.45 20.11
C LYS A 413 -9.52 13.61 21.39
N PHE A 414 -9.98 14.13 22.52
CA PHE A 414 -9.90 13.48 23.83
C PHE A 414 -11.17 12.75 24.25
N GLY A 415 -12.18 12.70 23.39
CA GLY A 415 -13.46 12.03 23.66
C GLY A 415 -14.35 12.74 24.69
N VAL A 416 -14.05 14.00 25.03
CA VAL A 416 -14.87 14.85 25.89
C VAL A 416 -15.78 15.72 25.02
N PRO A 417 -17.10 15.81 25.32
CA PRO A 417 -18.02 16.61 24.54
C PRO A 417 -17.81 18.12 24.79
N VAL A 418 -16.99 18.75 23.96
CA VAL A 418 -16.76 20.21 23.91
C VAL A 418 -17.31 20.73 22.60
N THR A 419 -18.22 21.71 22.67
CA THR A 419 -18.75 22.35 21.47
C THR A 419 -17.75 23.35 20.90
N ARG A 420 -17.90 23.68 19.61
CA ARG A 420 -17.05 24.70 18.97
C ARG A 420 -17.14 26.06 19.64
N ALA A 421 -18.32 26.44 20.09
CA ALA A 421 -18.54 27.72 20.83
C ALA A 421 -17.74 27.73 22.13
N GLN A 422 -17.79 26.64 22.91
CA GLN A 422 -17.03 26.52 24.15
C GLN A 422 -15.52 26.54 23.89
N ALA A 423 -15.05 25.85 22.82
CA ALA A 423 -13.64 25.86 22.45
C ALA A 423 -13.16 27.28 22.05
N LEU A 424 -13.97 28.04 21.31
CA LEU A 424 -13.66 29.43 20.95
C LEU A 424 -13.66 30.34 22.18
N TYR A 425 -14.58 30.15 23.12
CA TYR A 425 -14.58 30.85 24.41
C TYR A 425 -13.27 30.61 25.18
N ALA A 426 -12.86 29.34 25.34
CA ALA A 426 -11.64 28.98 26.03
C ALA A 426 -10.38 29.57 25.36
N ALA A 427 -10.35 29.52 24.03
CA ALA A 427 -9.28 30.14 23.25
C ALA A 427 -9.25 31.69 23.43
N GLY A 428 -10.41 32.32 23.56
CA GLY A 428 -10.53 33.74 23.89
C GLY A 428 -9.96 34.07 25.27
N GLN A 429 -10.34 33.29 26.28
CA GLN A 429 -9.81 33.45 27.66
C GLN A 429 -8.26 33.24 27.69
N ALA A 430 -7.76 32.27 26.98
CA ALA A 430 -6.31 32.04 26.89
C ALA A 430 -5.58 33.24 26.28
N ARG A 431 -6.08 33.80 25.18
CA ARG A 431 -5.47 34.98 24.51
C ARG A 431 -5.56 36.26 25.34
N GLN A 432 -6.65 36.45 26.09
CA GLN A 432 -6.88 37.68 26.88
C GLN A 432 -6.19 37.64 28.25
N HIS A 433 -6.16 36.49 28.88
CA HIS A 433 -5.77 36.37 30.29
C HIS A 433 -4.62 35.40 30.54
N GLY A 434 -4.03 34.76 29.51
CA GLY A 434 -2.98 33.76 29.64
C GLY A 434 -3.43 32.50 30.40
N GLN A 435 -4.73 32.28 30.51
CA GLN A 435 -5.29 31.12 31.24
C GLN A 435 -5.19 29.89 30.34
N GLY A 436 -4.86 28.73 30.92
CA GLY A 436 -4.89 27.48 30.18
C GLY A 436 -6.30 27.17 29.65
N CYS A 437 -6.42 26.79 28.37
CA CYS A 437 -7.69 26.62 27.68
C CYS A 437 -8.62 25.60 28.37
N TRP A 438 -8.10 24.46 28.82
CA TRP A 438 -8.88 23.47 29.58
C TRP A 438 -9.31 24.03 30.94
N THR A 439 -8.46 24.83 31.62
CA THR A 439 -8.80 25.48 32.87
C THR A 439 -9.94 26.50 32.72
N ALA A 440 -9.93 27.24 31.60
CA ALA A 440 -11.04 28.17 31.27
C ALA A 440 -12.38 27.44 31.12
N LEU A 441 -12.38 26.26 30.46
CA LEU A 441 -13.59 25.44 30.33
C LEU A 441 -14.05 24.86 31.68
N ILE A 442 -13.14 24.37 32.51
CA ILE A 442 -13.43 23.78 33.81
C ILE A 442 -14.12 24.83 34.72
N ASN A 443 -13.72 26.08 34.61
CA ASN A 443 -14.22 27.19 35.43
C ASN A 443 -15.51 27.82 34.87
N GLU A 444 -16.00 27.40 33.69
CA GLU A 444 -17.22 27.92 33.10
C GLU A 444 -18.47 27.33 33.76
N ASP A 445 -19.38 28.18 34.28
CA ASP A 445 -20.53 27.74 35.03
C ASP A 445 -21.59 26.96 34.21
N SER A 446 -21.67 27.21 32.92
CA SER A 446 -22.62 26.54 32.02
C SER A 446 -22.31 25.05 31.80
N ILE A 447 -21.13 24.58 32.17
CA ILE A 447 -20.69 23.22 31.94
C ILE A 447 -21.19 22.25 32.99
N ARG A 448 -21.87 21.18 32.57
CA ARG A 448 -22.41 20.13 33.42
C ARG A 448 -21.34 19.49 34.30
N PRO A 449 -21.58 19.15 35.56
CA PRO A 449 -20.61 18.62 36.49
C PRO A 449 -19.83 17.37 35.97
N ARG A 450 -20.55 16.44 35.31
CA ARG A 450 -19.92 15.24 34.71
C ARG A 450 -18.95 15.58 33.58
N THR A 451 -19.31 16.54 32.72
CA THR A 451 -18.44 16.98 31.64
C THR A 451 -17.23 17.73 32.17
N ARG A 452 -17.43 18.57 33.20
CA ARG A 452 -16.36 19.29 33.91
C ARG A 452 -15.34 18.33 34.52
N ALA A 453 -15.80 17.24 35.16
CA ALA A 453 -14.91 16.21 35.70
C ALA A 453 -14.07 15.56 34.60
N ALA A 454 -14.68 15.19 33.46
CA ALA A 454 -13.95 14.62 32.34
C ALA A 454 -12.92 15.61 31.73
N MET A 455 -13.26 16.91 31.66
CA MET A 455 -12.31 17.96 31.24
C MET A 455 -11.14 18.09 32.23
N ALA A 456 -11.42 17.99 33.52
CA ALA A 456 -10.38 18.04 34.56
C ALA A 456 -9.42 16.83 34.46
N GLU A 457 -9.93 15.64 34.14
CA GLU A 457 -9.09 14.44 33.90
C GLU A 457 -8.18 14.65 32.68
N VAL A 458 -8.69 15.20 31.57
CA VAL A 458 -7.89 15.53 30.39
C VAL A 458 -6.81 16.56 30.72
N ALA A 459 -7.19 17.65 31.41
CA ALA A 459 -6.23 18.70 31.81
C ALA A 459 -5.13 18.15 32.74
N ALA A 460 -5.49 17.33 33.73
CA ALA A 460 -4.53 16.67 34.60
C ALA A 460 -3.61 15.69 33.84
N GLY A 461 -4.16 14.94 32.89
CA GLY A 461 -3.40 14.05 32.04
C GLY A 461 -2.42 14.80 31.14
N LEU A 462 -2.85 15.88 30.47
CA LEU A 462 -1.98 16.72 29.67
C LEU A 462 -0.83 17.32 30.49
N ALA A 463 -1.09 17.75 31.72
CA ALA A 463 -0.07 18.31 32.61
C ALA A 463 1.03 17.29 33.02
N ARG A 464 0.75 15.99 32.91
CA ARG A 464 1.73 14.90 33.16
C ARG A 464 2.66 14.64 31.98
N LEU A 465 2.16 14.78 30.74
CA LEU A 465 2.89 14.41 29.50
C LEU A 465 4.32 14.99 29.42
N PRO A 466 4.57 16.29 29.72
CA PRO A 466 5.92 16.85 29.57
C PRO A 466 7.00 16.21 30.47
N ARG A 467 6.58 15.49 31.51
CA ARG A 467 7.47 14.85 32.50
C ARG A 467 7.62 13.35 32.31
N MET A 468 6.90 12.77 31.35
CA MET A 468 6.97 11.34 31.01
C MET A 468 8.11 11.05 30.05
N ALA A 469 8.60 9.80 30.02
CA ALA A 469 9.38 9.32 28.90
C ALA A 469 8.54 9.39 27.60
N ALA A 470 9.19 9.61 26.47
CA ALA A 470 8.42 9.96 25.25
C ALA A 470 7.56 8.80 24.76
N ASP A 471 8.04 7.55 24.84
CA ASP A 471 7.26 6.36 24.49
C ASP A 471 6.07 6.14 25.43
N ASP A 472 6.29 6.32 26.76
CA ASP A 472 5.22 6.27 27.76
C ASP A 472 4.17 7.37 27.51
N ALA A 473 4.61 8.57 27.10
CA ALA A 473 3.71 9.66 26.78
C ALA A 473 2.84 9.35 25.53
N VAL A 474 3.40 8.72 24.49
CA VAL A 474 2.63 8.28 23.31
C VAL A 474 1.62 7.21 23.72
N ARG A 475 2.01 6.21 24.51
CA ARG A 475 1.10 5.17 25.03
C ARG A 475 0.00 5.76 25.92
N PHE A 476 0.37 6.64 26.85
CA PHE A 476 -0.58 7.31 27.74
C PHE A 476 -1.61 8.14 26.97
N LEU A 477 -1.16 8.90 25.95
CA LEU A 477 -2.03 9.65 25.06
C LEU A 477 -3.02 8.72 24.32
N THR A 478 -2.53 7.60 23.82
CA THR A 478 -3.33 6.64 23.04
C THR A 478 -4.36 5.94 23.89
N ASP A 479 -3.95 5.38 25.05
CA ASP A 479 -4.75 4.44 25.81
C ASP A 479 -5.59 5.12 26.90
N GLN A 480 -5.08 6.20 27.49
CA GLN A 480 -5.70 6.83 28.68
C GLN A 480 -6.32 8.20 28.38
N LEU A 481 -5.72 9.03 27.52
CA LEU A 481 -6.25 10.36 27.20
C LEU A 481 -7.33 10.36 26.10
N GLY A 482 -7.67 9.19 25.55
CA GLY A 482 -8.79 9.04 24.61
C GLY A 482 -8.45 9.22 23.14
N TYR A 483 -7.20 9.54 22.79
CA TYR A 483 -6.80 9.72 21.40
C TYR A 483 -6.93 8.44 20.57
N GLY A 484 -6.59 7.27 21.13
CA GLY A 484 -6.82 5.99 20.47
C GLY A 484 -8.29 5.74 20.12
N ARG A 485 -9.22 6.09 21.04
CA ARG A 485 -10.67 6.00 20.76
C ARG A 485 -11.12 6.98 19.66
N TYR A 486 -10.50 8.15 19.61
CA TYR A 486 -10.73 9.11 18.52
C TYR A 486 -10.31 8.52 17.17
N LEU A 487 -9.13 7.88 17.08
CA LEU A 487 -8.67 7.22 15.86
C LEU A 487 -9.63 6.11 15.43
N ASP A 488 -10.01 5.20 16.34
CA ASP A 488 -10.91 4.08 16.04
C ASP A 488 -12.28 4.58 15.53
N LYS A 489 -12.83 5.61 16.18
CA LYS A 489 -14.11 6.20 15.78
C LYS A 489 -14.06 6.78 14.36
N ASN A 490 -12.91 7.26 13.93
CA ASN A 490 -12.70 7.85 12.60
C ASN A 490 -12.05 6.87 11.60
N GLY A 491 -11.99 5.58 11.92
CA GLY A 491 -11.39 4.56 11.03
C GLY A 491 -9.91 4.77 10.71
N MET A 492 -9.16 5.48 11.57
CA MET A 492 -7.76 5.82 11.33
C MET A 492 -6.82 4.75 11.87
N ASP A 493 -5.85 4.35 11.06
CA ASP A 493 -4.84 3.35 11.43
C ASP A 493 -3.86 3.86 12.52
N ARG A 494 -3.63 3.02 13.53
CA ARG A 494 -2.72 3.29 14.66
C ARG A 494 -1.25 2.95 14.37
N ALA A 495 -0.91 2.38 13.22
CA ALA A 495 0.45 1.88 12.93
C ALA A 495 1.54 2.95 13.10
N LYS A 496 1.21 4.23 12.85
CA LYS A 496 2.13 5.36 13.02
C LYS A 496 2.44 5.68 14.47
N LEU A 497 1.51 5.40 15.40
CA LEU A 497 1.76 5.54 16.84
C LEU A 497 2.82 4.56 17.32
N ALA A 498 2.79 3.32 16.83
CA ALA A 498 3.82 2.33 17.17
C ALA A 498 5.23 2.77 16.72
N VAL A 499 5.35 3.42 15.55
CA VAL A 499 6.62 4.00 15.10
C VAL A 499 7.05 5.15 16.01
N LEU A 500 6.11 6.04 16.41
CA LEU A 500 6.39 7.11 17.38
C LEU A 500 6.84 6.58 18.74
N GLU A 501 6.24 5.47 19.22
CA GLU A 501 6.66 4.79 20.44
C GLU A 501 8.10 4.25 20.32
N MET A 502 8.42 3.56 19.21
CA MET A 502 9.78 3.04 18.99
C MET A 502 10.83 4.15 18.93
N LEU A 503 10.53 5.26 18.27
CA LEU A 503 11.41 6.45 18.24
C LEU A 503 11.46 7.11 19.62
N GLY A 504 10.35 7.16 20.34
CA GLY A 504 10.21 7.72 21.68
C GLY A 504 11.01 6.95 22.73
N ALA A 505 11.20 5.64 22.55
CA ALA A 505 11.96 4.81 23.48
C ALA A 505 13.43 5.26 23.67
N GLN A 506 13.97 6.06 22.73
CA GLN A 506 15.30 6.65 22.80
C GLN A 506 15.30 8.10 23.33
N GLU A 507 14.12 8.64 23.69
CA GLU A 507 13.98 10.04 24.07
C GLU A 507 13.41 10.21 25.49
N PRO A 508 14.06 11.01 26.35
CA PRO A 508 13.66 11.16 27.74
C PRO A 508 12.34 11.94 27.92
N THR A 509 11.93 12.73 26.92
CA THR A 509 10.71 13.55 27.02
C THR A 509 10.04 13.74 25.64
N PRO A 510 8.72 14.01 25.59
CA PRO A 510 8.01 14.35 24.37
C PRO A 510 8.64 15.50 23.56
N ARG A 511 9.15 16.52 24.24
CA ARG A 511 9.83 17.67 23.58
C ARG A 511 11.09 17.20 22.83
N ARG A 512 11.83 16.27 23.39
CA ARG A 512 13.03 15.71 22.74
C ARG A 512 12.64 14.87 21.54
N LEU A 513 11.57 14.08 21.64
CA LEU A 513 11.03 13.32 20.50
C LEU A 513 10.62 14.25 19.34
N LEU A 514 9.89 15.35 19.62
CA LEU A 514 9.50 16.30 18.57
C LEU A 514 10.72 16.91 17.86
N ARG A 515 11.75 17.27 18.63
CA ARG A 515 13.01 17.75 18.07
C ARG A 515 13.67 16.68 17.20
N ARG A 516 13.74 15.44 17.70
CA ARG A 516 14.35 14.32 16.96
C ARG A 516 13.61 14.00 15.68
N LEU A 517 12.28 14.08 15.64
CA LEU A 517 11.49 13.92 14.41
C LEU A 517 11.86 14.97 13.36
N ALA A 518 12.08 16.24 13.78
CA ALA A 518 12.52 17.27 12.86
C ALA A 518 13.94 17.01 12.32
N GLU A 519 14.86 16.55 13.18
CA GLU A 519 16.22 16.15 12.78
C GLU A 519 16.19 14.96 11.80
N LEU A 520 15.42 13.90 12.14
CA LEU A 520 15.28 12.73 11.27
C LEU A 520 14.70 13.07 9.90
N ARG A 521 13.76 14.01 9.84
CA ARG A 521 13.23 14.49 8.57
C ARG A 521 14.34 15.03 7.65
N THR A 522 15.25 15.82 8.20
CA THR A 522 16.41 16.36 7.46
C THR A 522 17.39 15.24 7.10
N ILE A 523 17.71 14.36 8.06
CA ILE A 523 18.61 13.22 7.85
C ILE A 523 18.14 12.37 6.66
N VAL A 524 16.89 11.90 6.65
CA VAL A 524 16.39 11.04 5.58
C VAL A 524 16.27 11.76 4.22
N GLN A 525 16.16 13.09 4.22
CA GLN A 525 16.11 13.89 3.01
C GLN A 525 17.51 14.06 2.38
N GLU A 526 18.53 14.23 3.21
CA GLU A 526 19.89 14.53 2.80
C GLU A 526 20.79 13.29 2.74
N HIS A 527 20.26 12.13 3.14
CA HIS A 527 21.04 10.89 3.21
C HIS A 527 21.60 10.47 1.85
N VAL A 528 22.89 10.23 1.82
CA VAL A 528 23.59 9.64 0.69
C VAL A 528 24.19 8.31 1.11
N THR A 529 23.83 7.25 0.39
CA THR A 529 24.36 5.93 0.67
C THR A 529 25.89 5.89 0.55
N PRO A 530 26.62 5.51 1.61
CA PRO A 530 28.09 5.42 1.54
C PRO A 530 28.55 4.42 0.48
N PRO A 531 29.63 4.72 -0.26
CA PRO A 531 30.20 3.77 -1.23
C PRO A 531 30.55 2.44 -0.56
N GLY A 532 30.14 1.33 -1.19
CA GLY A 532 30.42 -0.04 -0.69
C GLY A 532 29.60 -0.46 0.53
N CYS A 533 28.59 0.33 0.94
CA CYS A 533 27.70 -0.06 2.02
C CYS A 533 26.92 -1.34 1.65
N LYS A 534 27.00 -2.33 2.53
CA LYS A 534 26.38 -3.64 2.32
C LYS A 534 25.05 -3.82 3.05
N PHE A 535 24.74 -2.97 4.04
CA PHE A 535 23.47 -3.00 4.78
C PHE A 535 22.51 -1.98 4.16
N LEU A 536 21.51 -2.47 3.44
CA LEU A 536 20.61 -1.67 2.61
C LEU A 536 19.19 -1.71 3.14
N LEU A 537 18.56 -0.55 3.25
CA LEU A 537 17.15 -0.38 3.63
C LEU A 537 16.32 -0.04 2.40
N SER A 538 15.29 -0.82 2.09
CA SER A 538 14.46 -0.58 0.91
C SER A 538 13.02 -1.03 1.11
N THR A 539 12.07 -0.34 0.48
CA THR A 539 10.73 -0.91 0.36
C THR A 539 10.75 -2.10 -0.59
N ILE A 540 9.85 -3.06 -0.37
CA ILE A 540 9.69 -4.22 -1.26
C ILE A 540 9.44 -3.76 -2.71
N HIS A 541 8.65 -2.69 -2.90
CA HIS A 541 8.39 -2.14 -4.24
C HIS A 541 9.66 -1.63 -4.94
N SER A 542 10.51 -0.92 -4.20
CA SER A 542 11.77 -0.39 -4.75
C SER A 542 12.83 -1.48 -4.98
N ALA A 543 12.69 -2.63 -4.32
CA ALA A 543 13.55 -3.79 -4.48
C ALA A 543 13.15 -4.68 -5.68
N LYS A 544 12.00 -4.43 -6.32
CA LYS A 544 11.57 -5.17 -7.50
C LYS A 544 12.61 -5.02 -8.62
N GLY A 545 12.97 -6.12 -9.27
CA GLY A 545 14.05 -6.17 -10.26
C GLY A 545 15.46 -6.32 -9.67
N LEU A 546 15.66 -6.00 -8.40
CA LEU A 546 16.94 -6.15 -7.70
C LEU A 546 17.06 -7.55 -7.06
N GLU A 547 18.27 -7.88 -6.60
CA GLU A 547 18.55 -9.13 -5.90
C GLU A 547 19.73 -8.95 -4.95
N TYR A 548 19.72 -9.66 -3.82
CA TYR A 548 20.67 -9.49 -2.72
C TYR A 548 21.11 -10.86 -2.19
N ASP A 549 22.30 -10.95 -1.63
CA ASP A 549 22.77 -12.21 -1.06
C ASP A 549 21.91 -12.62 0.14
N ARG A 550 21.60 -11.67 1.03
CA ARG A 550 20.72 -11.86 2.18
C ARG A 550 19.55 -10.88 2.13
N VAL A 551 18.37 -11.35 2.46
CA VAL A 551 17.18 -10.53 2.64
C VAL A 551 16.62 -10.75 4.05
N ILE A 552 16.35 -9.65 4.75
CA ILE A 552 15.65 -9.63 6.05
C ILE A 552 14.31 -8.94 5.83
N LEU A 553 13.22 -9.62 6.15
CA LEU A 553 11.87 -9.06 5.98
C LEU A 553 11.38 -8.43 7.29
N LEU A 554 11.32 -7.10 7.30
CA LEU A 554 10.91 -6.30 8.45
C LEU A 554 9.40 -6.05 8.45
N ASP A 555 8.79 -6.07 9.63
CA ASP A 555 7.39 -5.72 9.84
C ASP A 555 6.39 -6.60 9.04
N VAL A 556 6.69 -7.89 8.90
CA VAL A 556 5.72 -8.84 8.35
C VAL A 556 4.72 -9.19 9.45
N LEU A 557 3.79 -8.29 9.71
CA LEU A 557 2.79 -8.34 10.78
C LEU A 557 1.40 -8.05 10.21
N ASP A 558 0.38 -8.72 10.76
CA ASP A 558 -1.02 -8.46 10.39
C ASP A 558 -1.37 -6.99 10.70
N GLY A 559 -1.92 -6.28 9.71
CA GLY A 559 -2.15 -4.83 9.75
C GLY A 559 -1.06 -4.01 9.07
N ILE A 560 0.08 -4.64 8.70
CA ILE A 560 1.18 -4.00 7.93
C ILE A 560 1.41 -4.79 6.64
N LEU A 561 1.76 -6.07 6.76
CA LEU A 561 1.91 -7.01 5.65
C LEU A 561 1.48 -8.42 6.11
N PRO A 562 0.27 -8.86 5.80
CA PRO A 562 -0.75 -8.17 5.00
C PRO A 562 -1.38 -6.97 5.73
N ALA A 563 -1.84 -5.97 4.95
CA ALA A 563 -2.55 -4.81 5.49
C ALA A 563 -3.88 -5.23 6.16
N LYS A 564 -4.53 -6.26 5.61
CA LYS A 564 -5.74 -6.86 6.17
C LYS A 564 -5.63 -8.39 6.12
N PRO A 565 -5.76 -9.09 7.26
CA PRO A 565 -5.75 -10.56 7.27
C PRO A 565 -6.88 -11.16 6.43
N GLU A 566 -6.68 -12.34 5.83
CA GLU A 566 -7.64 -13.02 4.96
C GLU A 566 -9.03 -13.17 5.60
N LEU A 567 -9.07 -13.59 6.87
CA LEU A 567 -10.31 -13.77 7.62
C LEU A 567 -11.12 -12.48 7.83
N CYS A 568 -10.49 -11.34 7.65
CA CYS A 568 -11.11 -10.01 7.77
C CYS A 568 -11.59 -9.45 6.42
N CYS A 569 -11.23 -10.07 5.30
CA CYS A 569 -11.68 -9.65 3.97
C CYS A 569 -13.16 -9.99 3.77
N ARG A 570 -13.99 -8.98 3.48
CA ARG A 570 -15.44 -9.10 3.33
C ARG A 570 -15.90 -8.87 1.89
N THR A 571 -15.11 -8.13 1.11
CA THR A 571 -15.44 -7.78 -0.27
C THR A 571 -14.47 -8.40 -1.27
N PRO A 572 -14.86 -8.56 -2.54
CA PRO A 572 -13.94 -8.99 -3.59
C PRO A 572 -12.73 -8.05 -3.77
N ALA A 573 -12.91 -6.75 -3.52
CA ALA A 573 -11.83 -5.77 -3.58
C ALA A 573 -10.79 -6.04 -2.48
N GLU A 574 -11.21 -6.26 -1.24
CA GLU A 574 -10.33 -6.62 -0.12
C GLU A 574 -9.61 -7.95 -0.35
N THR A 575 -10.28 -8.94 -0.95
CA THR A 575 -9.65 -10.21 -1.31
C THR A 575 -8.57 -10.02 -2.37
N ARG A 576 -8.83 -9.19 -3.39
CA ARG A 576 -7.80 -8.84 -4.40
C ARG A 576 -6.60 -8.12 -3.78
N GLN A 577 -6.84 -7.19 -2.84
CA GLN A 577 -5.79 -6.50 -2.11
C GLN A 577 -4.95 -7.46 -1.26
N TYR A 578 -5.59 -8.40 -0.57
CA TYR A 578 -4.90 -9.44 0.19
C TYR A 578 -4.02 -10.33 -0.72
N GLU A 579 -4.52 -10.71 -1.90
CA GLU A 579 -3.72 -11.46 -2.88
C GLU A 579 -2.58 -10.62 -3.46
N GLU A 580 -2.74 -9.29 -3.59
CA GLU A 580 -1.65 -8.39 -3.95
C GLU A 580 -0.59 -8.29 -2.86
N ASP A 581 -0.97 -8.18 -1.58
CA ASP A 581 -0.05 -8.23 -0.45
C ASP A 581 0.70 -9.57 -0.41
N ARG A 582 0.04 -10.69 -0.76
CA ARG A 582 0.69 -12.00 -0.90
C ARG A 582 1.72 -12.01 -2.04
N ARG A 583 1.41 -11.42 -3.20
CA ARG A 583 2.38 -11.24 -4.29
C ARG A 583 3.54 -10.35 -3.86
N LEU A 584 3.26 -9.28 -3.11
CA LEU A 584 4.30 -8.40 -2.58
C LEU A 584 5.29 -9.15 -1.68
N PHE A 585 4.78 -9.96 -0.77
CA PHE A 585 5.61 -10.79 0.09
C PHE A 585 6.39 -11.87 -0.69
N TYR A 586 5.75 -12.50 -1.68
CA TYR A 586 6.42 -13.42 -2.60
C TYR A 586 7.56 -12.74 -3.37
N VAL A 587 7.34 -11.54 -3.89
CA VAL A 587 8.39 -10.76 -4.54
C VAL A 587 9.53 -10.48 -3.57
N ALA A 588 9.24 -10.12 -2.33
CA ALA A 588 10.26 -9.87 -1.31
C ALA A 588 11.11 -11.12 -1.02
N MET A 589 10.48 -12.29 -0.82
CA MET A 589 11.18 -13.57 -0.62
C MET A 589 12.12 -13.89 -1.78
N THR A 590 11.67 -13.71 -3.03
CA THR A 590 12.42 -14.04 -4.25
C THR A 590 13.50 -13.01 -4.61
N ARG A 591 13.75 -12.00 -3.76
CA ARG A 591 14.92 -11.11 -3.88
C ARG A 591 16.17 -11.72 -3.27
N ALA A 592 16.03 -12.69 -2.38
CA ALA A 592 17.15 -13.36 -1.73
C ALA A 592 17.83 -14.37 -2.69
N ARG A 593 19.15 -14.29 -2.78
CA ARG A 593 19.97 -15.29 -3.48
C ARG A 593 20.28 -16.46 -2.56
N GLN A 594 20.79 -16.19 -1.36
CA GLN A 594 21.38 -17.20 -0.46
C GLN A 594 20.61 -17.37 0.84
N GLU A 595 20.28 -16.28 1.52
CA GLU A 595 19.67 -16.32 2.84
C GLU A 595 18.42 -15.45 2.91
N LEU A 596 17.36 -16.00 3.49
CA LEU A 596 16.12 -15.29 3.84
C LEU A 596 15.90 -15.35 5.33
N VAL A 597 15.71 -14.19 5.96
CA VAL A 597 15.46 -14.05 7.40
C VAL A 597 14.04 -13.54 7.60
N LEU A 598 13.27 -14.23 8.45
CA LEU A 598 11.92 -13.87 8.86
C LEU A 598 11.84 -13.74 10.37
N PHE A 599 11.07 -12.76 10.87
CA PHE A 599 10.77 -12.63 12.29
C PHE A 599 9.52 -13.43 12.66
N ASP A 600 9.63 -14.25 13.70
CA ASP A 600 8.49 -14.92 14.35
C ASP A 600 8.11 -14.13 15.61
N CYS A 601 7.13 -13.25 15.50
CA CYS A 601 6.66 -12.42 16.59
C CYS A 601 5.70 -13.19 17.50
N THR A 602 6.05 -13.31 18.79
CA THR A 602 5.28 -14.12 19.74
C THR A 602 4.08 -13.40 20.35
N ALA A 603 4.13 -12.07 20.47
CA ALA A 603 3.05 -11.24 21.03
C ALA A 603 2.17 -10.56 19.97
N GLU A 604 2.61 -10.54 18.71
CA GLU A 604 1.92 -9.92 17.60
C GLU A 604 1.71 -10.93 16.48
N ARG A 605 0.53 -10.92 15.84
CA ARG A 605 0.23 -11.88 14.80
C ARG A 605 0.99 -11.57 13.51
N SER A 606 1.51 -12.59 12.88
CA SER A 606 2.24 -12.54 11.62
C SER A 606 1.79 -13.69 10.73
N SER A 607 0.60 -13.56 10.12
CA SER A 607 -0.01 -14.65 9.35
C SER A 607 0.85 -15.12 8.17
N PHE A 608 1.48 -14.19 7.43
CA PHE A 608 2.36 -14.53 6.31
C PHE A 608 3.66 -15.19 6.76
N ALA A 609 4.30 -14.65 7.79
CA ALA A 609 5.52 -15.25 8.31
C ALA A 609 5.24 -16.65 8.89
N GLN A 610 4.17 -16.81 9.68
CA GLN A 610 3.78 -18.11 10.24
C GLN A 610 3.42 -19.14 9.16
N GLU A 611 2.75 -18.73 8.08
CA GLU A 611 2.46 -19.61 6.96
C GLU A 611 3.74 -20.16 6.30
N VAL A 612 4.74 -19.32 6.12
CA VAL A 612 6.03 -19.76 5.56
C VAL A 612 6.79 -20.62 6.54
N LEU A 613 6.91 -20.19 7.81
CA LEU A 613 7.70 -20.86 8.84
C LEU A 613 7.09 -22.22 9.24
N SER A 614 5.76 -22.35 9.30
CA SER A 614 5.10 -23.63 9.62
C SER A 614 5.40 -24.74 8.61
N GLY A 615 5.78 -24.41 7.40
CA GLY A 615 6.22 -25.33 6.36
C GLY A 615 7.70 -25.74 6.44
N LEU A 616 8.47 -25.22 7.41
CA LEU A 616 9.89 -25.51 7.56
C LEU A 616 10.12 -26.72 8.50
N PRO A 617 11.09 -27.59 8.20
CA PRO A 617 11.47 -28.68 9.09
C PRO A 617 11.90 -28.16 10.46
N GLY A 618 11.33 -28.74 11.54
CA GLY A 618 11.70 -28.42 12.90
C GLY A 618 11.04 -27.16 13.51
N HIS A 619 10.32 -26.37 12.74
CA HIS A 619 9.54 -25.25 13.28
C HIS A 619 8.21 -25.78 13.87
N ARG A 620 8.00 -25.54 15.18
CA ARG A 620 6.74 -25.92 15.84
C ARG A 620 5.67 -24.92 15.45
N SER A 621 4.70 -25.33 14.63
CA SER A 621 3.49 -24.52 14.39
C SER A 621 2.80 -24.28 15.75
N ARG A 622 2.63 -23.02 16.12
CA ARG A 622 1.77 -22.66 17.23
C ARG A 622 0.32 -22.91 16.83
N PRO A 623 -0.50 -23.52 17.70
CA PRO A 623 -1.94 -23.53 17.45
C PRO A 623 -2.40 -22.08 17.33
N ASP A 624 -3.27 -21.81 16.35
CA ASP A 624 -3.83 -20.49 16.08
C ASP A 624 -4.28 -19.84 17.39
N ALA A 625 -3.51 -18.87 17.86
CA ALA A 625 -4.00 -17.95 18.88
C ALA A 625 -5.17 -17.21 18.20
N ALA A 626 -6.37 -17.44 18.71
CA ALA A 626 -7.55 -16.73 18.27
C ALA A 626 -7.22 -15.23 18.16
N PRO A 627 -7.71 -14.51 17.13
CA PRO A 627 -7.38 -13.12 16.92
C PRO A 627 -7.52 -12.39 18.24
N ALA A 628 -6.46 -11.73 18.68
CA ALA A 628 -6.50 -10.81 19.81
C ALA A 628 -7.34 -9.59 19.39
N GLY A 629 -8.64 -9.81 19.25
CA GLY A 629 -9.61 -8.75 19.37
C GLY A 629 -9.29 -8.09 20.70
N HIS A 630 -9.21 -6.79 20.74
CA HIS A 630 -9.12 -6.02 21.96
C HIS A 630 -10.09 -6.63 22.99
N ARG A 631 -9.55 -7.47 23.87
CA ARG A 631 -10.25 -7.83 25.09
C ARG A 631 -10.20 -6.57 25.95
N PRO A 632 -11.32 -5.94 26.25
CA PRO A 632 -11.38 -5.14 27.45
C PRO A 632 -10.93 -6.05 28.59
N ALA A 633 -10.19 -5.49 29.54
CA ALA A 633 -9.71 -6.19 30.73
C ALA A 633 -10.79 -7.12 31.28
N PRO A 634 -10.45 -8.35 31.75
CA PRO A 634 -11.44 -9.31 32.14
C PRO A 634 -12.35 -8.69 33.22
N ALA A 635 -13.51 -8.23 32.82
CA ALA A 635 -14.63 -8.13 33.72
C ALA A 635 -14.85 -9.56 34.20
N ALA A 636 -14.80 -9.76 35.50
CA ALA A 636 -14.98 -11.05 36.17
C ALA A 636 -16.04 -11.86 35.44
N ALA A 637 -15.70 -13.14 35.12
CA ALA A 637 -16.51 -14.06 34.37
C ALA A 637 -17.94 -14.04 34.92
N ARG A 638 -18.83 -13.34 34.22
CA ARG A 638 -20.28 -13.45 34.47
C ARG A 638 -20.67 -14.85 34.02
N LYS A 639 -21.19 -15.64 34.96
CA LYS A 639 -21.88 -16.90 34.65
C LYS A 639 -22.90 -16.63 33.52
N PRO A 640 -23.08 -17.55 32.56
CA PRO A 640 -24.14 -17.42 31.58
C PRO A 640 -25.46 -17.17 32.34
N LEU A 641 -26.13 -16.07 32.01
CA LEU A 641 -27.44 -15.81 32.56
C LEU A 641 -28.40 -16.87 32.00
N PRO A 642 -29.30 -17.43 32.83
CA PRO A 642 -30.30 -18.36 32.36
C PRO A 642 -31.17 -17.69 31.28
N PRO A 643 -31.73 -18.48 30.34
CA PRO A 643 -32.62 -17.93 29.31
C PRO A 643 -33.78 -17.20 29.98
N VAL A 644 -34.09 -15.99 29.50
CA VAL A 644 -35.20 -15.16 30.04
C VAL A 644 -36.50 -15.83 29.63
N ASP A 645 -37.30 -16.24 30.60
CA ASP A 645 -38.66 -16.75 30.35
C ASP A 645 -39.52 -15.60 29.76
N MET A 646 -39.95 -15.81 28.51
CA MET A 646 -40.79 -14.86 27.80
C MET A 646 -42.08 -14.50 28.55
N ALA A 647 -42.69 -15.49 29.23
CA ALA A 647 -43.91 -15.27 30.00
C ALA A 647 -43.71 -14.25 31.16
N SER A 648 -42.50 -14.27 31.77
CA SER A 648 -42.17 -13.43 32.88
C SER A 648 -41.93 -11.95 32.50
N ILE A 649 -41.60 -11.68 31.25
CA ILE A 649 -41.35 -10.30 30.74
C ILE A 649 -42.47 -9.76 29.87
N THR A 650 -43.51 -10.56 29.55
CA THR A 650 -44.68 -10.15 28.78
C THR A 650 -45.98 -10.10 29.59
N ALA A 651 -45.97 -10.59 30.84
CA ALA A 651 -47.18 -10.51 31.71
C ALA A 651 -47.50 -9.06 32.07
N VAL A 652 -48.72 -8.63 31.80
CA VAL A 652 -49.19 -7.27 32.17
C VAL A 652 -49.13 -7.12 33.67
N GLY A 653 -48.53 -6.03 34.14
CA GLY A 653 -48.26 -5.77 35.56
C GLY A 653 -46.95 -6.34 36.10
N ALA A 654 -46.21 -7.12 35.30
CA ALA A 654 -44.91 -7.64 35.72
C ALA A 654 -43.89 -6.52 35.91
N ARG A 655 -43.13 -6.62 37.00
CA ARG A 655 -41.96 -5.75 37.21
C ARG A 655 -40.76 -6.29 36.41
N VAL A 656 -40.18 -5.44 35.60
CA VAL A 656 -39.06 -5.79 34.71
C VAL A 656 -37.97 -4.74 34.82
N ARG A 657 -36.76 -5.14 34.52
CA ARG A 657 -35.62 -4.21 34.49
C ARG A 657 -34.98 -4.23 33.10
N HIS A 658 -34.81 -3.05 32.52
CA HIS A 658 -34.13 -2.89 31.23
C HIS A 658 -32.69 -2.39 31.43
N ALA A 659 -31.76 -2.92 30.64
CA ALA A 659 -30.32 -2.61 30.73
C ALA A 659 -30.02 -1.08 30.67
N VAL A 660 -30.81 -0.34 29.88
CA VAL A 660 -30.60 1.10 29.64
C VAL A 660 -31.64 1.97 30.41
N PHE A 661 -32.92 1.54 30.49
CA PHE A 661 -34.00 2.34 31.03
C PHE A 661 -34.30 2.10 32.51
N GLY A 662 -33.61 1.12 33.12
CA GLY A 662 -33.79 0.78 34.54
C GLY A 662 -35.07 -0.01 34.80
N PRO A 663 -35.60 0.05 36.07
CA PRO A 663 -36.81 -0.68 36.46
C PRO A 663 -38.07 -0.08 35.78
N GLY A 664 -39.01 -0.96 35.43
CA GLY A 664 -40.26 -0.58 34.81
C GLY A 664 -41.36 -1.61 35.06
N THR A 665 -42.60 -1.29 34.66
CA THR A 665 -43.74 -2.17 34.76
C THR A 665 -44.36 -2.37 33.39
N VAL A 666 -44.68 -3.62 33.05
CA VAL A 666 -45.30 -4.00 31.78
C VAL A 666 -46.74 -3.50 31.75
N GLU A 667 -47.09 -2.68 30.77
CA GLU A 667 -48.44 -2.13 30.59
C GLU A 667 -49.28 -2.96 29.60
N SER A 668 -48.66 -3.45 28.53
CA SER A 668 -49.33 -4.31 27.55
C SER A 668 -48.31 -5.19 26.82
N ALA A 669 -48.78 -6.33 26.30
CA ALA A 669 -47.99 -7.22 25.46
C ALA A 669 -48.92 -7.77 24.37
N GLU A 670 -48.74 -7.31 23.12
CA GLU A 670 -49.50 -7.72 21.95
C GLU A 670 -48.61 -7.80 20.70
N GLY A 671 -48.90 -8.76 19.83
CA GLY A 671 -48.21 -8.86 18.53
C GLY A 671 -46.66 -9.04 18.59
N GLY A 672 -46.15 -9.68 19.67
CA GLY A 672 -44.71 -9.85 19.87
C GLY A 672 -43.97 -8.61 20.38
N ARG A 673 -44.73 -7.54 20.76
CA ARG A 673 -44.18 -6.35 21.37
C ARG A 673 -44.65 -6.23 22.83
N VAL A 674 -43.77 -5.73 23.67
CA VAL A 674 -44.05 -5.42 25.08
C VAL A 674 -43.93 -3.93 25.33
N THR A 675 -44.97 -3.31 25.91
CA THR A 675 -44.93 -1.90 26.30
C THR A 675 -44.67 -1.82 27.79
N VAL A 676 -43.62 -1.11 28.16
CA VAL A 676 -43.13 -1.02 29.54
C VAL A 676 -43.05 0.45 29.94
N ARG A 677 -43.61 0.77 31.13
CA ARG A 677 -43.52 2.07 31.77
C ARG A 677 -42.28 2.12 32.64
N PHE A 678 -41.30 2.93 32.25
CA PHE A 678 -40.11 3.25 33.01
C PHE A 678 -40.24 4.63 33.68
N ALA A 679 -39.33 4.94 34.61
CA ALA A 679 -39.28 6.28 35.21
C ALA A 679 -39.09 7.43 34.18
N ALA A 680 -38.41 7.11 33.05
CA ALA A 680 -38.13 8.04 31.95
C ALA A 680 -39.24 8.08 30.87
N GLY A 681 -40.37 7.41 31.08
CA GLY A 681 -41.50 7.33 30.13
C GLY A 681 -41.78 5.93 29.61
N THR A 682 -42.92 5.78 28.93
CA THR A 682 -43.34 4.47 28.36
C THR A 682 -42.59 4.15 27.05
N ARG A 683 -42.20 2.89 26.88
CA ARG A 683 -41.50 2.39 25.70
C ARG A 683 -42.10 1.07 25.22
N THR A 684 -42.28 0.95 23.91
CA THR A 684 -42.67 -0.32 23.27
C THR A 684 -41.46 -0.99 22.68
N LEU A 685 -41.17 -2.22 23.09
CA LEU A 685 -39.97 -2.99 22.76
C LEU A 685 -40.38 -4.30 22.06
N ASP A 686 -39.55 -4.82 21.18
CA ASP A 686 -39.73 -6.16 20.62
C ASP A 686 -39.37 -7.20 21.69
N ALA A 687 -40.33 -8.03 22.07
CA ALA A 687 -40.17 -8.97 23.18
C ALA A 687 -39.09 -10.03 22.92
N ARG A 688 -38.95 -10.53 21.66
CA ARG A 688 -37.93 -11.49 21.30
C ARG A 688 -36.56 -10.88 21.34
N VAL A 689 -36.41 -9.71 20.73
CA VAL A 689 -35.09 -9.01 20.66
C VAL A 689 -34.58 -8.66 22.07
N VAL A 690 -35.44 -8.21 22.97
CA VAL A 690 -35.02 -7.85 24.34
C VAL A 690 -34.73 -9.09 25.20
N ALA A 691 -35.38 -10.21 24.95
CA ALA A 691 -35.10 -11.48 25.60
C ALA A 691 -33.78 -12.11 25.09
N ASP A 692 -33.63 -12.26 23.77
CA ASP A 692 -32.43 -12.86 23.14
C ASP A 692 -31.14 -12.10 23.45
N ARG A 693 -31.26 -10.77 23.60
CA ARG A 693 -30.12 -9.93 23.94
C ARG A 693 -29.97 -9.67 25.45
N HIS A 694 -30.77 -10.31 26.28
CA HIS A 694 -30.79 -10.08 27.72
C HIS A 694 -30.88 -8.58 28.10
N LEU A 695 -31.70 -7.80 27.36
CA LEU A 695 -31.90 -6.37 27.60
C LEU A 695 -33.06 -6.08 28.58
N LEU A 696 -33.99 -7.01 28.72
CA LEU A 696 -35.11 -6.95 29.63
C LEU A 696 -35.19 -8.27 30.41
N TRP A 697 -35.29 -8.21 31.72
CA TRP A 697 -35.47 -9.37 32.62
C TRP A 697 -36.41 -9.05 33.77
N PRO A 698 -37.00 -10.08 34.39
CA PRO A 698 -37.82 -9.89 35.59
C PRO A 698 -37.03 -9.27 36.74
N GLU A 699 -37.70 -8.38 37.50
CA GLU A 699 -37.07 -7.76 38.69
C GLU A 699 -37.31 -8.60 39.94
#